data_6c8a1291dcda6b993427dbc639713362
#
_entry.id   6c8a1291dcda6b993427dbc639713362
#
_cell.length_a   1.000
_cell.length_b   1.000
_cell.length_c   1.000
_cell.angle_alpha   90.00
_cell.angle_beta   90.00
_cell.angle_gamma   90.00
#
_symmetry.space_group_name_H-M   'P 1'
#
loop_
_entity.id
_entity.type
_entity.pdbx_description
1 polymer ?
#
loop_
_entity_poly.entity_id
_entity_poly.type
_entity_poly.pdbx_seq_one_letter_code
_entity_poly.pdbx_strand_id
1 'polypeptide(L)'
;MANLIGPDVSFYQDAETTPQGINFGKMKQSAGYVIIRSGQNVWIDSDFRNNWTGAKAVGLPRGSYWFYDSRANPTEQADLWYSAFDGDLGDLPLFADFEEAYGGAYTGWRHWKTFLERIKSRVGNHEIGIYTAYYYWVSRAPNATTDAANLAYFKRYPLWVANYGVSTPLVPKPWDTNGWTFWQFTDSGDGDLYGVESSRIDLNYFNGDQTAFNTRFKLGTPPPPPPGPVWYKVTASALNVRSGAGTTFGVVGVLKQDEVVKGLAISADGAWAKIRREPDGLEGWSSRQFLIVTSAPPPPPPPPGDEEWFKVTASALNMREGPGTQYRSLGLVYRNEVVQRLDTSSDGNWYQVKRSYDGFTGWASKEFLEATTAPPPVSEEKYDWYQVTASTLNVREGPSSSFRAIGYLTKGETVKSLETSPGGWQKIEKADGFTGWASGQFLTNVGKTPASAMQKLFKGVLYYRKTRSTPRRLVSHTLALDLKGATFEFLVTPPLRAAEPFLCAQNTSKFLEKNKLHIAINADGFYTLDPATYPPATYCADGGEPVKLVGLAASRGKPYSTKAPGRPILYISQKNVVSFEKLSGNVFNAITGDRYLVTKGKKVASLESSSMDPRTAIGVSQNGRYLVIVVVDGREFSEGATFPELADLLLAHSVYTGVALDGGGSSAMIVKGADGKPRAVNKLMNDNIPGNERPVGNHLGAFIK
;
A
#
# COMPACT_ATOMS: atom_id res chain seq x y z
N MET A 1 -8.84 39.30 19.93
CA MET A 1 -9.39 38.00 19.50
C MET A 1 -8.29 36.98 19.72
N ALA A 2 -8.60 35.77 20.15
CA ALA A 2 -7.57 34.75 20.37
C ALA A 2 -7.08 34.19 19.04
N ASN A 3 -5.78 33.98 18.92
CA ASN A 3 -5.19 33.34 17.76
C ASN A 3 -5.69 31.89 17.61
N LEU A 4 -5.89 31.42 16.39
CA LEU A 4 -6.27 30.05 16.11
C LEU A 4 -5.11 29.11 16.41
N ILE A 5 -5.38 27.99 17.08
CA ILE A 5 -4.39 26.96 17.43
C ILE A 5 -4.49 25.76 16.49
N GLY A 6 -3.33 25.20 16.14
CA GLY A 6 -3.20 23.92 15.48
C GLY A 6 -1.87 23.26 15.82
N PRO A 7 -1.83 21.92 15.92
CA PRO A 7 -0.58 21.20 16.13
C PRO A 7 0.20 21.01 14.83
N ASP A 8 1.49 20.70 14.97
CA ASP A 8 2.21 19.98 13.93
C ASP A 8 2.60 18.58 14.42
N VAL A 9 2.60 17.63 13.48
CA VAL A 9 2.75 16.20 13.78
C VAL A 9 3.63 15.49 12.75
N SER A 10 4.23 14.41 13.20
CA SER A 10 5.07 13.49 12.44
C SER A 10 4.88 12.07 12.96
N PHE A 11 5.68 11.11 12.54
CA PHE A 11 5.68 9.76 13.12
C PHE A 11 6.02 9.76 14.63
N TYR A 12 6.63 10.81 15.15
CA TYR A 12 6.91 10.89 16.60
C TYR A 12 5.68 11.02 17.49
N GLN A 13 4.54 11.41 16.92
CA GLN A 13 3.28 11.54 17.63
C GLN A 13 2.42 10.26 17.56
N ASP A 14 2.92 9.24 16.85
CA ASP A 14 2.32 7.91 16.74
C ASP A 14 3.29 6.87 17.31
N ALA A 15 2.88 6.11 18.31
CA ALA A 15 3.75 5.08 18.89
C ALA A 15 3.72 3.84 17.99
N GLU A 16 4.86 3.42 17.46
CA GLU A 16 5.01 2.22 16.59
C GLU A 16 4.41 0.92 17.19
N THR A 17 4.10 0.93 18.48
CA THR A 17 3.57 -0.23 19.22
C THR A 17 2.06 -0.25 19.30
N THR A 18 1.38 0.82 18.92
CA THR A 18 -0.08 0.93 18.98
C THR A 18 -0.67 1.07 17.56
N PRO A 19 -1.74 0.35 17.22
CA PRO A 19 -2.34 0.40 15.88
C PRO A 19 -3.33 1.56 15.69
N GLN A 20 -3.56 2.41 16.71
CA GLN A 20 -4.60 3.42 16.67
C GLN A 20 -4.19 4.67 15.90
N GLY A 21 -2.90 5.05 15.96
CA GLY A 21 -2.41 6.27 15.36
C GLY A 21 -3.08 7.55 15.90
N ILE A 22 -2.90 8.64 15.21
CA ILE A 22 -3.47 9.93 15.61
C ILE A 22 -4.99 9.93 15.44
N ASN A 23 -5.72 10.30 16.50
CA ASN A 23 -7.16 10.48 16.47
C ASN A 23 -7.53 11.90 15.99
N PHE A 24 -7.62 12.09 14.68
CA PHE A 24 -7.97 13.37 14.07
C PHE A 24 -9.38 13.86 14.41
N GLY A 25 -10.31 12.96 14.76
CA GLY A 25 -11.63 13.34 15.25
C GLY A 25 -11.55 14.07 16.61
N LYS A 26 -10.68 13.60 17.52
CA LYS A 26 -10.37 14.26 18.79
C LYS A 26 -9.58 15.55 18.56
N MET A 27 -8.58 15.51 17.69
CA MET A 27 -7.77 16.70 17.34
C MET A 27 -8.64 17.85 16.85
N LYS A 28 -9.60 17.60 15.97
CA LYS A 28 -10.50 18.62 15.42
C LYS A 28 -11.36 19.33 16.46
N GLN A 29 -11.57 18.73 17.64
CA GLN A 29 -12.33 19.38 18.73
C GLN A 29 -11.50 20.47 19.41
N SER A 30 -10.17 20.41 19.33
CA SER A 30 -9.24 21.30 20.03
C SER A 30 -8.35 22.11 19.06
N ALA A 31 -8.32 21.75 17.78
CA ALA A 31 -7.47 22.38 16.75
C ALA A 31 -8.29 22.91 15.58
N GLY A 32 -7.91 24.06 15.05
CA GLY A 32 -8.50 24.63 13.84
C GLY A 32 -7.82 24.17 12.55
N TYR A 33 -6.64 23.57 12.64
CA TYR A 33 -5.83 23.04 11.53
C TYR A 33 -4.75 22.10 12.04
N VAL A 34 -4.05 21.43 11.12
CA VAL A 34 -2.87 20.61 11.42
C VAL A 34 -1.79 20.79 10.34
N ILE A 35 -0.52 20.79 10.73
CA ILE A 35 0.62 20.75 9.79
C ILE A 35 1.34 19.40 9.97
N ILE A 36 1.51 18.63 8.88
CA ILE A 36 1.94 17.24 8.93
C ILE A 36 3.29 17.10 8.25
N ARG A 37 4.28 16.50 8.93
CA ARG A 37 5.57 16.20 8.30
C ARG A 37 5.38 15.20 7.18
N SER A 38 5.83 15.56 5.98
CA SER A 38 5.82 14.64 4.83
C SER A 38 7.11 13.85 4.67
N GLY A 39 8.20 14.31 5.24
CA GLY A 39 9.47 13.59 5.23
C GLY A 39 10.68 14.43 5.58
N GLN A 40 11.84 13.82 5.38
CA GLN A 40 13.15 14.39 5.68
C GLN A 40 14.20 13.69 4.82
N ASN A 41 15.29 14.37 4.45
CA ASN A 41 16.37 13.76 3.70
C ASN A 41 15.84 13.14 2.38
N VAL A 42 16.06 11.85 2.17
CA VAL A 42 15.58 11.07 1.02
C VAL A 42 14.57 10.00 1.45
N TRP A 43 13.75 10.29 2.46
CA TRP A 43 12.68 9.38 2.91
C TRP A 43 11.41 10.15 3.27
N ILE A 44 10.28 9.54 2.94
CA ILE A 44 8.93 10.03 3.30
C ILE A 44 8.63 9.53 4.72
N ASP A 45 8.01 10.39 5.54
CA ASP A 45 7.55 10.03 6.88
C ASP A 45 6.60 8.82 6.81
N SER A 46 6.85 7.80 7.63
CA SER A 46 6.11 6.53 7.60
C SER A 46 4.62 6.71 7.77
N ASP A 47 4.21 7.70 8.56
CA ASP A 47 2.81 7.93 8.93
C ASP A 47 2.18 9.08 8.14
N PHE A 48 2.96 9.74 7.27
CA PHE A 48 2.48 10.87 6.49
C PHE A 48 1.16 10.57 5.77
N ARG A 49 1.08 9.46 5.05
CA ARG A 49 -0.11 9.13 4.27
C ARG A 49 -1.33 8.88 5.16
N ASN A 50 -1.15 8.20 6.27
CA ASN A 50 -2.21 7.95 7.26
C ASN A 50 -2.69 9.26 7.88
N ASN A 51 -1.75 10.09 8.32
CA ASN A 51 -2.03 11.39 8.91
C ASN A 51 -2.70 12.34 7.90
N TRP A 52 -2.20 12.35 6.66
CA TRP A 52 -2.74 13.19 5.58
C TRP A 52 -4.18 12.86 5.22
N THR A 53 -4.48 11.57 5.10
CA THR A 53 -5.84 11.10 4.80
C THR A 53 -6.76 11.16 6.02
N GLY A 54 -6.25 10.92 7.22
CA GLY A 54 -6.99 11.01 8.47
C GLY A 54 -7.49 12.42 8.76
N ALA A 55 -6.63 13.44 8.62
CA ALA A 55 -7.02 14.85 8.76
C ALA A 55 -8.07 15.26 7.72
N LYS A 56 -7.88 14.85 6.44
CA LYS A 56 -8.86 15.07 5.37
C LYS A 56 -10.22 14.46 5.67
N ALA A 57 -10.23 13.22 6.15
CA ALA A 57 -11.47 12.49 6.41
C ALA A 57 -12.39 13.18 7.43
N VAL A 58 -11.81 13.87 8.42
CA VAL A 58 -12.55 14.65 9.40
C VAL A 58 -12.78 16.11 8.97
N GLY A 59 -12.26 16.52 7.82
CA GLY A 59 -12.34 17.90 7.32
C GLY A 59 -11.57 18.87 8.22
N LEU A 60 -10.42 18.49 8.75
CA LEU A 60 -9.47 19.35 9.44
C LEU A 60 -8.53 19.95 8.40
N PRO A 61 -8.47 21.30 8.22
CA PRO A 61 -7.54 21.92 7.28
C PRO A 61 -6.10 21.51 7.55
N ARG A 62 -5.38 21.16 6.52
CA ARG A 62 -4.04 20.55 6.64
C ARG A 62 -3.03 21.20 5.72
N GLY A 63 -1.85 21.43 6.29
CA GLY A 63 -0.62 21.79 5.59
C GLY A 63 0.43 20.72 5.80
N SER A 64 1.58 20.90 5.20
CA SER A 64 2.69 19.96 5.38
C SER A 64 4.03 20.67 5.46
N TYR A 65 5.03 20.00 6.06
CA TYR A 65 6.40 20.45 6.00
C TYR A 65 7.36 19.31 5.62
N TRP A 66 8.52 19.70 5.11
CA TRP A 66 9.65 18.82 4.83
C TRP A 66 10.88 19.33 5.55
N PHE A 67 11.44 18.51 6.43
CA PHE A 67 12.67 18.81 7.13
C PHE A 67 13.84 18.68 6.15
N TYR A 68 14.44 19.81 5.80
CA TYR A 68 15.59 19.82 4.89
C TYR A 68 16.82 19.26 5.57
N ASP A 69 17.54 18.39 4.88
CA ASP A 69 18.75 17.76 5.39
C ASP A 69 19.93 18.01 4.44
N SER A 70 20.92 18.72 4.90
CA SER A 70 22.08 19.09 4.09
C SER A 70 22.97 17.93 3.65
N ARG A 71 22.72 16.73 4.12
CA ARG A 71 23.43 15.51 3.70
C ARG A 71 22.93 14.96 2.37
N ALA A 72 21.76 15.35 1.90
CA ALA A 72 21.16 14.89 0.66
C ALA A 72 20.98 16.03 -0.36
N ASN A 73 20.92 15.66 -1.63
CA ASN A 73 20.76 16.61 -2.74
C ASN A 73 19.45 17.41 -2.60
N PRO A 74 19.48 18.76 -2.64
CA PRO A 74 18.30 19.59 -2.46
C PRO A 74 17.20 19.36 -3.50
N THR A 75 17.57 19.09 -4.76
CA THR A 75 16.58 18.81 -5.82
C THR A 75 15.90 17.45 -5.64
N GLU A 76 16.64 16.44 -5.23
CA GLU A 76 16.09 15.12 -4.96
C GLU A 76 15.12 15.13 -3.78
N GLN A 77 15.47 15.84 -2.71
CA GLN A 77 14.56 16.03 -1.57
C GLN A 77 13.26 16.71 -1.98
N ALA A 78 13.33 17.79 -2.77
CA ALA A 78 12.15 18.52 -3.24
C ALA A 78 11.27 17.67 -4.17
N ASP A 79 11.87 16.87 -5.05
CA ASP A 79 11.15 15.97 -5.95
C ASP A 79 10.47 14.84 -5.17
N LEU A 80 11.15 14.27 -4.17
CA LEU A 80 10.58 13.26 -3.28
C LEU A 80 9.42 13.84 -2.45
N TRP A 81 9.61 15.06 -1.91
CA TRP A 81 8.54 15.76 -1.19
C TRP A 81 7.29 15.93 -2.04
N TYR A 82 7.43 16.44 -3.26
CA TYR A 82 6.31 16.56 -4.18
C TYR A 82 5.60 15.22 -4.46
N SER A 83 6.36 14.16 -4.62
CA SER A 83 5.81 12.83 -4.89
C SER A 83 4.98 12.26 -3.73
N ALA A 84 5.21 12.71 -2.49
CA ALA A 84 4.50 12.23 -1.32
C ALA A 84 2.99 12.58 -1.34
N PHE A 85 2.61 13.64 -2.05
CA PHE A 85 1.24 14.17 -2.05
C PHE A 85 0.27 13.45 -2.99
N ASP A 86 0.77 12.77 -4.02
CA ASP A 86 -0.08 12.10 -5.01
C ASP A 86 -1.17 13.03 -5.60
N GLY A 87 -0.78 14.29 -5.88
CA GLY A 87 -1.65 15.31 -6.44
C GLY A 87 -2.53 16.07 -5.43
N ASP A 88 -2.64 15.65 -4.18
CA ASP A 88 -3.41 16.31 -3.13
C ASP A 88 -2.48 17.13 -2.22
N LEU A 89 -2.29 18.42 -2.57
CA LEU A 89 -1.37 19.31 -1.86
C LEU A 89 -1.93 19.90 -0.55
N GLY A 90 -3.17 19.56 -0.17
CA GLY A 90 -3.80 20.07 1.05
C GLY A 90 -4.40 21.45 0.91
N ASP A 91 -4.71 22.04 2.05
CA ASP A 91 -5.49 23.27 2.17
C ASP A 91 -4.63 24.49 2.53
N LEU A 92 -3.49 24.24 3.19
CA LEU A 92 -2.57 25.24 3.73
C LEU A 92 -1.24 25.20 2.96
N PRO A 93 -0.34 26.20 3.14
CA PRO A 93 0.97 26.19 2.51
C PRO A 93 1.78 24.93 2.84
N LEU A 94 2.66 24.56 1.92
CA LEU A 94 3.72 23.59 2.18
C LEU A 94 4.95 24.32 2.70
N PHE A 95 5.47 23.95 3.87
CA PHE A 95 6.56 24.66 4.52
C PHE A 95 7.92 23.98 4.28
N ALA A 96 8.80 24.69 3.60
CA ALA A 96 10.21 24.32 3.48
C ALA A 96 10.90 24.63 4.81
N ASP A 97 11.28 23.60 5.54
CA ASP A 97 11.87 23.72 6.86
C ASP A 97 13.38 23.97 6.74
N PHE A 98 13.88 25.00 7.47
CA PHE A 98 15.27 25.40 7.51
C PHE A 98 15.74 25.54 8.95
N GLU A 99 16.16 24.43 9.56
CA GLU A 99 16.64 24.43 10.95
C GLU A 99 17.73 23.40 11.23
N GLU A 100 18.18 22.63 10.20
CA GLU A 100 19.12 21.54 10.41
C GLU A 100 20.58 22.01 10.56
N ALA A 101 21.37 21.26 11.31
CA ALA A 101 22.79 21.51 11.58
C ALA A 101 23.68 20.27 11.41
N TYR A 102 23.30 19.28 10.58
CA TYR A 102 24.01 18.02 10.42
C TYR A 102 25.36 18.12 9.68
N GLY A 103 25.65 19.28 9.02
CA GLY A 103 26.94 19.52 8.41
C GLY A 103 27.23 18.70 7.15
N GLY A 104 26.23 18.47 6.32
CA GLY A 104 26.36 17.77 5.03
C GLY A 104 26.97 18.64 3.90
N ALA A 105 27.15 18.03 2.74
CA ALA A 105 27.72 18.68 1.55
C ALA A 105 26.86 19.84 1.02
N TYR A 106 25.57 19.85 1.34
CA TYR A 106 24.60 20.85 0.86
C TYR A 106 24.15 21.78 1.99
N THR A 107 25.07 22.10 2.93
CA THR A 107 24.77 23.01 4.04
C THR A 107 24.64 24.45 3.58
N GLY A 108 23.85 25.24 4.31
CA GLY A 108 23.68 26.68 4.15
C GLY A 108 22.53 27.08 3.22
N TRP A 109 22.12 28.34 3.39
CA TRP A 109 20.91 28.88 2.77
C TRP A 109 20.88 28.81 1.22
N ARG A 110 22.04 28.76 0.53
CA ARG A 110 22.08 28.69 -0.93
C ARG A 110 21.58 27.33 -1.44
N HIS A 111 22.01 26.25 -0.81
CA HIS A 111 21.54 24.90 -1.15
C HIS A 111 20.08 24.71 -0.74
N TRP A 112 19.72 25.21 0.46
CA TRP A 112 18.34 25.19 0.90
C TRP A 112 17.42 26.02 -0.01
N LYS A 113 17.89 27.17 -0.54
CA LYS A 113 17.15 27.94 -1.54
C LYS A 113 16.92 27.14 -2.83
N THR A 114 17.89 26.33 -3.25
CA THR A 114 17.71 25.43 -4.41
C THR A 114 16.58 24.42 -4.15
N PHE A 115 16.51 23.86 -2.95
CA PHE A 115 15.41 23.00 -2.50
C PHE A 115 14.06 23.75 -2.56
N LEU A 116 13.99 24.95 -1.99
CA LEU A 116 12.80 25.81 -1.97
C LEU A 116 12.31 26.17 -3.39
N GLU A 117 13.23 26.54 -4.29
CA GLU A 117 12.89 26.88 -5.68
C GLU A 117 12.43 25.65 -6.46
N ARG A 118 13.04 24.50 -6.19
CA ARG A 118 12.64 23.24 -6.83
C ARG A 118 11.23 22.84 -6.45
N ILE A 119 10.88 22.81 -5.16
CA ILE A 119 9.51 22.48 -4.74
C ILE A 119 8.51 23.52 -5.28
N LYS A 120 8.86 24.81 -5.26
CA LYS A 120 7.99 25.85 -5.84
C LYS A 120 7.71 25.62 -7.32
N SER A 121 8.68 25.13 -8.08
CA SER A 121 8.48 24.81 -9.50
C SER A 121 7.55 23.60 -9.72
N ARG A 122 7.44 22.71 -8.74
CA ARG A 122 6.63 21.49 -8.83
C ARG A 122 5.17 21.70 -8.48
N VAL A 123 4.89 22.54 -7.50
CA VAL A 123 3.53 22.72 -6.94
C VAL A 123 2.71 23.78 -7.67
N GLY A 124 3.26 24.43 -8.68
CA GLY A 124 2.56 25.44 -9.50
C GLY A 124 2.04 26.62 -8.67
N ASN A 125 0.72 26.78 -8.62
CA ASN A 125 0.07 27.88 -7.91
C ASN A 125 -0.13 27.61 -6.41
N HIS A 126 0.15 26.41 -5.90
CA HIS A 126 0.05 26.13 -4.48
C HIS A 126 1.08 26.96 -3.70
N GLU A 127 0.67 27.44 -2.53
CA GLU A 127 1.52 28.32 -1.74
C GLU A 127 2.63 27.53 -1.04
N ILE A 128 3.87 28.05 -1.09
CA ILE A 128 5.00 27.56 -0.31
C ILE A 128 5.31 28.56 0.78
N GLY A 129 5.49 28.09 2.00
CA GLY A 129 5.97 28.83 3.16
C GLY A 129 7.38 28.43 3.57
N ILE A 130 7.90 29.14 4.56
CA ILE A 130 9.19 28.88 5.19
C ILE A 130 8.93 28.64 6.67
N TYR A 131 9.41 27.46 7.18
CA TYR A 131 9.54 27.23 8.61
C TYR A 131 11.01 27.40 9.01
N THR A 132 11.23 28.03 10.16
CA THR A 132 12.56 28.14 10.75
C THR A 132 12.47 28.57 12.23
N ALA A 133 13.44 28.14 13.04
CA ALA A 133 13.64 28.71 14.37
C ALA A 133 14.27 30.13 14.24
N TYR A 134 13.78 31.11 15.03
CA TYR A 134 14.24 32.48 14.98
C TYR A 134 15.77 32.61 15.01
N TYR A 135 16.43 32.01 16.00
CA TYR A 135 17.88 32.11 16.17
C TYR A 135 18.67 31.34 15.11
N TYR A 136 18.11 30.27 14.56
CA TYR A 136 18.73 29.56 13.46
C TYR A 136 18.75 30.42 12.20
N TRP A 137 17.62 31.03 11.85
CA TRP A 137 17.53 31.94 10.71
C TRP A 137 18.52 33.11 10.83
N VAL A 138 18.52 33.82 11.95
CA VAL A 138 19.40 34.96 12.18
C VAL A 138 20.89 34.61 12.00
N SER A 139 21.27 33.39 12.34
CA SER A 139 22.65 32.93 12.22
C SER A 139 23.02 32.30 10.87
N ARG A 140 22.05 31.82 10.09
CA ARG A 140 22.30 31.00 8.90
C ARG A 140 21.74 31.57 7.59
N ALA A 141 20.80 32.51 7.65
CA ALA A 141 20.25 33.20 6.49
C ALA A 141 21.27 34.14 5.81
N PRO A 142 20.96 34.66 4.61
CA PRO A 142 21.78 35.71 3.98
C PRO A 142 21.98 36.89 4.91
N ASN A 143 23.21 37.38 5.00
CA ASN A 143 23.53 38.53 5.85
C ASN A 143 22.76 39.77 5.41
N ALA A 144 22.10 40.44 6.36
CA ALA A 144 21.25 41.60 6.09
C ALA A 144 22.01 42.83 5.54
N THR A 145 23.33 42.90 5.72
CA THR A 145 24.16 44.01 5.25
C THR A 145 24.89 43.65 3.95
N THR A 146 25.54 42.50 3.92
CA THR A 146 26.41 42.11 2.81
C THR A 146 25.69 41.29 1.72
N ASP A 147 24.48 40.79 2.01
CA ASP A 147 23.71 39.92 1.10
C ASP A 147 22.21 40.26 1.10
N ALA A 148 21.88 41.52 1.28
CA ALA A 148 20.53 42.05 1.48
C ALA A 148 19.53 41.66 0.38
N ALA A 149 19.99 41.61 -0.89
CA ALA A 149 19.14 41.24 -2.01
C ALA A 149 18.67 39.76 -1.93
N ASN A 150 19.56 38.84 -1.56
CA ASN A 150 19.21 37.45 -1.35
C ASN A 150 18.33 37.29 -0.11
N LEU A 151 18.53 38.05 0.97
CA LEU A 151 17.65 38.06 2.12
C LEU A 151 16.25 38.53 1.75
N ALA A 152 16.13 39.66 1.01
CA ALA A 152 14.85 40.20 0.56
C ALA A 152 14.06 39.24 -0.33
N TYR A 153 14.75 38.33 -1.04
CA TYR A 153 14.12 37.30 -1.84
C TYR A 153 13.10 36.47 -1.04
N PHE A 154 13.36 36.15 0.23
CA PHE A 154 12.53 35.31 1.05
C PHE A 154 11.26 35.98 1.57
N LYS A 155 11.18 37.33 1.54
CA LYS A 155 10.02 38.09 2.00
C LYS A 155 8.68 37.71 1.36
N ARG A 156 8.73 37.12 0.17
CA ARG A 156 7.54 36.68 -0.60
C ARG A 156 6.85 35.42 -0.06
N TYR A 157 7.52 34.69 0.80
CA TYR A 157 7.00 33.46 1.38
C TYR A 157 6.40 33.72 2.75
N PRO A 158 5.23 33.16 3.11
CA PRO A 158 4.71 33.21 4.47
C PRO A 158 5.69 32.56 5.44
N LEU A 159 5.85 33.19 6.60
CA LEU A 159 6.74 32.73 7.66
C LEU A 159 5.97 31.90 8.69
N TRP A 160 6.48 30.72 8.99
CA TRP A 160 6.19 29.93 10.18
C TRP A 160 7.46 29.93 11.05
N VAL A 161 7.40 30.64 12.17
CA VAL A 161 8.58 30.82 13.04
C VAL A 161 8.44 30.04 14.34
N ALA A 162 9.49 29.32 14.74
CA ALA A 162 9.59 28.73 16.07
C ALA A 162 10.32 29.71 17.02
N ASN A 163 9.66 30.05 18.14
CA ASN A 163 10.24 30.88 19.18
C ASN A 163 9.49 30.64 20.50
N TYR A 164 10.06 29.82 21.38
CA TYR A 164 9.41 29.33 22.60
C TYR A 164 9.64 30.26 23.80
N GLY A 165 8.73 30.16 24.78
CA GLY A 165 8.86 30.83 26.08
C GLY A 165 8.70 32.34 26.04
N VAL A 166 8.11 32.89 24.99
CA VAL A 166 7.84 34.32 24.81
C VAL A 166 6.35 34.58 24.64
N SER A 167 5.89 35.80 24.98
CA SER A 167 4.49 36.21 24.79
C SER A 167 4.17 36.67 23.37
N THR A 168 5.17 36.99 22.59
CA THR A 168 5.07 37.42 21.19
C THR A 168 6.35 36.95 20.48
N PRO A 169 6.26 36.34 19.29
CA PRO A 169 7.43 35.82 18.63
C PRO A 169 8.35 36.91 18.12
N LEU A 170 9.63 36.68 18.20
CA LEU A 170 10.62 37.49 17.47
C LEU A 170 10.50 37.16 15.99
N VAL A 171 10.40 38.19 15.17
CA VAL A 171 10.26 38.07 13.71
C VAL A 171 11.58 38.47 13.05
N PRO A 172 12.28 37.54 12.41
CA PRO A 172 13.55 37.86 11.76
C PRO A 172 13.36 38.61 10.44
N LYS A 173 14.40 39.35 9.98
CA LYS A 173 14.43 39.85 8.63
C LYS A 173 14.43 38.71 7.63
N PRO A 174 13.73 38.78 6.51
CA PRO A 174 13.11 40.02 5.91
C PRO A 174 11.61 40.19 6.27
N TRP A 175 11.08 39.44 7.26
CA TRP A 175 9.65 39.50 7.64
C TRP A 175 9.35 40.48 8.75
N ASP A 176 10.35 41.15 9.27
CA ASP A 176 10.24 42.15 10.36
C ASP A 176 9.18 43.24 10.11
N THR A 177 8.79 43.48 8.86
CA THR A 177 7.74 44.44 8.49
C THR A 177 6.41 43.78 8.09
N ASN A 178 6.40 42.49 7.70
CA ASN A 178 5.24 41.76 7.25
C ASN A 178 4.63 40.85 8.34
N GLY A 179 5.39 40.60 9.40
CA GLY A 179 5.00 39.72 10.47
C GLY A 179 5.12 38.22 10.12
N TRP A 180 4.55 37.42 10.95
CA TRP A 180 4.51 35.95 10.83
C TRP A 180 3.12 35.50 10.39
N THR A 181 3.05 34.30 9.80
CA THR A 181 1.78 33.64 9.45
C THR A 181 1.43 32.58 10.46
N PHE A 182 2.41 31.75 10.85
CA PHE A 182 2.31 30.78 11.92
C PHE A 182 3.46 30.97 12.92
N TRP A 183 3.19 30.68 14.16
CA TRP A 183 4.16 30.71 15.24
C TRP A 183 4.09 29.45 16.08
N GLN A 184 5.12 28.61 16.00
CA GLN A 184 5.29 27.48 16.90
C GLN A 184 5.77 28.01 18.27
N PHE A 185 4.86 27.99 19.24
CA PHE A 185 5.09 28.67 20.52
C PHE A 185 5.49 27.71 21.63
N THR A 186 5.30 26.39 21.44
CA THR A 186 5.70 25.34 22.40
C THR A 186 5.90 24.00 21.71
N ASP A 187 6.81 23.20 22.24
CA ASP A 187 7.08 21.80 21.94
C ASP A 187 6.54 20.85 23.03
N SER A 188 5.72 21.37 23.93
CA SER A 188 5.32 20.69 25.16
C SER A 188 3.81 20.81 25.41
N GLY A 189 3.01 20.90 24.36
CA GLY A 189 1.55 20.84 24.43
C GLY A 189 1.06 19.48 24.93
N ASP A 190 -0.16 19.43 25.46
CA ASP A 190 -0.78 18.19 25.94
C ASP A 190 -1.22 17.30 24.75
N GLY A 191 -0.46 16.22 24.49
CA GLY A 191 -0.72 15.33 23.36
C GLY A 191 -2.07 14.63 23.46
N ASP A 192 -2.52 14.25 24.66
CA ASP A 192 -3.83 13.59 24.82
C ASP A 192 -4.97 14.51 24.38
N LEU A 193 -4.91 15.80 24.69
CA LEU A 193 -5.92 16.79 24.28
C LEU A 193 -6.10 16.82 22.74
N TYR A 194 -5.03 16.60 21.99
CA TYR A 194 -5.04 16.62 20.53
C TYR A 194 -5.15 15.21 19.90
N GLY A 195 -5.33 14.18 20.71
CA GLY A 195 -5.56 12.82 20.25
C GLY A 195 -4.35 12.15 19.62
N VAL A 196 -3.13 12.57 19.99
CA VAL A 196 -1.88 11.88 19.66
C VAL A 196 -1.48 10.90 20.76
N GLU A 197 -0.64 9.94 20.45
CA GLU A 197 -0.19 8.92 21.40
C GLU A 197 1.03 9.40 22.23
N SER A 198 1.76 10.37 21.71
CA SER A 198 2.80 11.06 22.45
C SER A 198 2.19 11.93 23.57
N SER A 199 2.83 11.94 24.75
CA SER A 199 2.43 12.82 25.86
C SER A 199 2.63 14.31 25.56
N ARG A 200 3.42 14.64 24.55
CA ARG A 200 3.73 16.02 24.12
C ARG A 200 3.48 16.20 22.65
N ILE A 201 3.11 17.44 22.28
CA ILE A 201 2.86 17.84 20.91
C ILE A 201 3.29 19.29 20.69
N ASP A 202 3.78 19.57 19.51
CA ASP A 202 4.12 20.92 19.07
C ASP A 202 2.85 21.69 18.73
N LEU A 203 2.72 22.92 19.25
CA LEU A 203 1.56 23.75 19.03
C LEU A 203 1.92 25.07 18.40
N ASN A 204 1.01 25.50 17.53
CA ASN A 204 1.18 26.68 16.67
C ASN A 204 -0.01 27.60 16.79
N TYR A 205 0.26 28.91 16.81
CA TYR A 205 -0.73 29.93 16.54
C TYR A 205 -0.73 30.32 15.05
N PHE A 206 -1.90 30.43 14.47
CA PHE A 206 -2.08 31.24 13.28
C PHE A 206 -2.26 32.70 13.71
N ASN A 207 -1.70 33.64 12.95
CA ASN A 207 -1.78 35.08 13.24
C ASN A 207 -3.16 35.65 12.90
N GLY A 208 -4.16 35.26 13.66
CA GLY A 208 -5.55 35.64 13.50
C GLY A 208 -6.53 34.62 14.09
N ASP A 209 -7.80 34.98 14.12
CA ASP A 209 -8.86 34.09 14.54
C ASP A 209 -9.33 33.14 13.40
N GLN A 210 -10.32 32.29 13.70
CA GLN A 210 -10.91 31.34 12.74
C GLN A 210 -11.43 32.03 11.46
N THR A 211 -11.99 33.25 11.58
CA THR A 211 -12.53 33.98 10.43
C THR A 211 -11.40 34.48 9.53
N ALA A 212 -10.35 35.05 10.14
CA ALA A 212 -9.14 35.48 9.42
C ALA A 212 -8.44 34.30 8.75
N PHE A 213 -8.38 33.14 9.43
CA PHE A 213 -7.82 31.90 8.91
C PHE A 213 -8.58 31.41 7.67
N ASN A 214 -9.91 31.29 7.79
CA ASN A 214 -10.76 30.87 6.67
C ASN A 214 -10.64 31.82 5.47
N THR A 215 -10.58 33.13 5.72
CA THR A 215 -10.41 34.14 4.67
C THR A 215 -9.04 34.03 4.00
N ARG A 216 -7.97 33.88 4.79
CA ARG A 216 -6.58 33.81 4.31
C ARG A 216 -6.35 32.60 3.40
N PHE A 217 -6.88 31.44 3.77
CA PHE A 217 -6.70 30.18 3.05
C PHE A 217 -7.91 29.81 2.18
N LYS A 218 -8.88 30.71 2.06
CA LYS A 218 -10.13 30.49 1.28
C LYS A 218 -10.92 29.27 1.74
N LEU A 219 -10.91 29.00 3.04
CA LEU A 219 -11.60 27.90 3.70
C LEU A 219 -12.97 28.34 4.22
N GLY A 220 -13.74 29.00 3.47
CA GLY A 220 -15.01 29.51 3.97
C GLY A 220 -16.00 29.82 2.90
N THR A 221 -17.04 29.08 2.89
CA THR A 221 -18.09 28.70 1.95
C THR A 221 -17.56 27.67 0.95
N PRO A 222 -18.17 26.47 0.90
CA PRO A 222 -17.93 25.62 -0.24
C PRO A 222 -18.16 26.47 -1.48
N PRO A 223 -17.30 26.43 -2.50
CA PRO A 223 -17.66 26.96 -3.81
C PRO A 223 -19.05 26.38 -4.11
N PRO A 224 -19.97 27.11 -4.76
CA PRO A 224 -21.21 26.50 -5.21
C PRO A 224 -20.80 25.21 -5.90
N PRO A 225 -21.44 24.08 -5.56
CA PRO A 225 -21.04 22.80 -6.12
C PRO A 225 -20.95 22.97 -7.62
N PRO A 226 -19.90 22.46 -8.30
CA PRO A 226 -19.89 22.40 -9.75
C PRO A 226 -21.25 21.81 -10.13
N PRO A 227 -21.91 22.25 -11.24
CA PRO A 227 -23.27 21.85 -11.54
C PRO A 227 -23.37 20.35 -11.80
N GLY A 228 -23.42 19.60 -10.70
CA GLY A 228 -23.66 18.18 -10.61
C GLY A 228 -24.68 17.91 -9.53
N PRO A 229 -25.53 16.92 -9.66
CA PRO A 229 -26.59 16.65 -8.72
C PRO A 229 -26.04 16.32 -7.34
N VAL A 230 -26.47 17.04 -6.31
CA VAL A 230 -26.22 16.68 -4.90
C VAL A 230 -27.03 15.44 -4.59
N TRP A 231 -26.40 14.44 -3.96
CA TRP A 231 -27.10 13.25 -3.51
C TRP A 231 -27.29 13.27 -1.99
N TYR A 232 -28.43 12.79 -1.54
CA TYR A 232 -28.79 12.72 -0.14
C TYR A 232 -29.11 11.29 0.27
N LYS A 233 -28.61 10.87 1.43
CA LYS A 233 -28.98 9.64 2.11
C LYS A 233 -30.00 9.94 3.20
N VAL A 234 -31.08 9.15 3.26
CA VAL A 234 -32.15 9.30 4.25
C VAL A 234 -31.73 8.70 5.58
N THR A 235 -31.89 9.45 6.67
CA THR A 235 -31.55 9.02 8.03
C THR A 235 -32.76 8.56 8.84
N ALA A 236 -33.97 9.03 8.51
CA ALA A 236 -35.23 8.61 9.16
C ALA A 236 -35.68 7.24 8.70
N SER A 237 -36.32 6.46 9.56
CA SER A 237 -36.92 5.15 9.21
C SER A 237 -37.98 5.27 8.10
N ALA A 238 -38.67 6.40 8.03
CA ALA A 238 -39.59 6.79 6.96
C ALA A 238 -39.60 8.31 6.83
N LEU A 239 -39.38 8.83 5.61
CA LEU A 239 -39.36 10.26 5.33
C LEU A 239 -40.36 10.60 4.23
N ASN A 240 -41.35 11.44 4.55
CA ASN A 240 -42.36 11.88 3.59
C ASN A 240 -41.74 12.72 2.47
N VAL A 241 -42.14 12.42 1.24
CA VAL A 241 -41.93 13.26 0.04
C VAL A 241 -43.24 14.01 -0.19
N ARG A 242 -43.18 15.32 -0.27
CA ARG A 242 -44.38 16.19 -0.35
C ARG A 242 -44.43 16.98 -1.66
N SER A 243 -45.59 17.40 -2.06
CA SER A 243 -45.81 18.20 -3.27
C SER A 243 -45.22 19.63 -3.17
N GLY A 244 -44.83 20.09 -1.98
CA GLY A 244 -44.22 21.40 -1.73
C GLY A 244 -43.37 21.42 -0.47
N ALA A 245 -42.55 22.47 -0.34
CA ALA A 245 -41.60 22.67 0.78
C ALA A 245 -42.35 23.09 2.07
N GLY A 246 -42.89 22.12 2.80
CA GLY A 246 -43.58 22.36 4.07
C GLY A 246 -44.46 21.18 4.50
N THR A 247 -44.79 21.11 5.79
CA THR A 247 -45.61 20.03 6.37
C THR A 247 -47.08 20.10 5.97
N THR A 248 -47.54 21.26 5.50
CA THR A 248 -48.92 21.49 5.04
C THR A 248 -49.19 20.93 3.64
N PHE A 249 -48.16 20.64 2.87
CA PHE A 249 -48.31 20.08 1.54
C PHE A 249 -48.57 18.56 1.58
N GLY A 250 -49.39 18.10 0.65
CA GLY A 250 -49.75 16.67 0.53
C GLY A 250 -48.56 15.76 0.35
N VAL A 251 -48.64 14.56 0.93
CA VAL A 251 -47.59 13.53 0.76
C VAL A 251 -47.78 12.84 -0.60
N VAL A 252 -46.75 12.82 -1.42
CA VAL A 252 -46.74 12.20 -2.76
C VAL A 252 -45.92 10.89 -2.77
N GLY A 253 -45.18 10.60 -1.71
CA GLY A 253 -44.42 9.38 -1.54
C GLY A 253 -43.73 9.32 -0.19
N VAL A 254 -43.03 8.21 0.06
CA VAL A 254 -42.24 7.99 1.28
C VAL A 254 -40.89 7.39 0.88
N LEU A 255 -39.81 7.87 1.47
CA LEU A 255 -38.47 7.33 1.41
C LEU A 255 -38.20 6.49 2.67
N LYS A 256 -37.44 5.41 2.50
CA LYS A 256 -37.00 4.55 3.60
C LYS A 256 -35.62 4.97 4.09
N GLN A 257 -35.28 4.54 5.29
CA GLN A 257 -33.92 4.72 5.82
C GLN A 257 -32.89 4.12 4.86
N ASP A 258 -31.76 4.81 4.76
CA ASP A 258 -30.63 4.46 3.89
C ASP A 258 -30.87 4.61 2.38
N GLU A 259 -32.10 4.97 1.92
CA GLU A 259 -32.32 5.33 0.52
C GLU A 259 -31.46 6.54 0.13
N VAL A 260 -30.90 6.48 -1.10
CA VAL A 260 -30.10 7.57 -1.68
C VAL A 260 -30.91 8.22 -2.79
N VAL A 261 -31.11 9.53 -2.69
CA VAL A 261 -31.92 10.32 -3.62
C VAL A 261 -31.15 11.51 -4.16
N LYS A 262 -31.45 11.89 -5.40
CA LYS A 262 -30.84 13.04 -6.05
C LYS A 262 -31.50 14.34 -5.58
N GLY A 263 -30.70 15.31 -5.13
CA GLY A 263 -31.16 16.65 -4.82
C GLY A 263 -31.30 17.49 -6.10
N LEU A 264 -32.44 18.16 -6.22
CA LEU A 264 -32.76 19.01 -7.38
C LEU A 264 -32.76 20.50 -7.00
N ALA A 265 -33.20 20.84 -5.80
CA ALA A 265 -33.27 22.22 -5.28
C ALA A 265 -33.33 22.25 -3.77
N ILE A 266 -33.11 23.42 -3.18
CA ILE A 266 -33.30 23.70 -1.76
C ILE A 266 -34.32 24.84 -1.63
N SER A 267 -35.24 24.76 -0.66
CA SER A 267 -36.20 25.83 -0.35
C SER A 267 -35.48 27.10 0.12
N ALA A 268 -36.11 28.24 -0.05
CA ALA A 268 -35.52 29.53 0.30
C ALA A 268 -35.15 29.65 1.80
N ASP A 269 -35.86 28.96 2.69
CA ASP A 269 -35.57 28.85 4.12
C ASP A 269 -34.50 27.81 4.47
N GLY A 270 -34.03 27.08 3.47
CA GLY A 270 -33.02 26.03 3.65
C GLY A 270 -33.52 24.75 4.35
N ALA A 271 -34.80 24.68 4.77
CA ALA A 271 -35.33 23.58 5.57
C ALA A 271 -35.78 22.35 4.77
N TRP A 272 -36.04 22.51 3.48
CA TRP A 272 -36.52 21.46 2.59
C TRP A 272 -35.60 21.27 1.38
N ALA A 273 -35.46 20.02 0.94
CA ALA A 273 -34.82 19.68 -0.32
C ALA A 273 -35.82 19.09 -1.31
N LYS A 274 -35.88 19.61 -2.53
CA LYS A 274 -36.53 18.93 -3.64
C LYS A 274 -35.65 17.78 -4.06
N ILE A 275 -36.20 16.59 -4.04
CA ILE A 275 -35.47 15.35 -4.34
C ILE A 275 -36.09 14.60 -5.50
N ARG A 276 -35.31 13.71 -6.14
CA ARG A 276 -35.78 12.73 -7.08
C ARG A 276 -35.19 11.36 -6.71
N ARG A 277 -36.05 10.35 -6.64
CA ARG A 277 -35.67 8.95 -6.49
C ARG A 277 -35.48 8.36 -7.89
N GLU A 278 -34.25 7.96 -8.24
CA GLU A 278 -33.90 7.56 -9.61
C GLU A 278 -34.59 6.27 -10.11
N PRO A 279 -34.84 5.21 -9.28
CA PRO A 279 -35.46 4.00 -9.79
C PRO A 279 -36.86 4.16 -10.39
N ASP A 280 -37.68 5.08 -9.86
CA ASP A 280 -39.08 5.26 -10.24
C ASP A 280 -39.47 6.70 -10.59
N GLY A 281 -38.48 7.63 -10.50
CA GLY A 281 -38.70 9.04 -10.83
C GLY A 281 -39.56 9.82 -9.85
N LEU A 282 -39.83 9.32 -8.63
CA LEU A 282 -40.58 10.04 -7.60
C LEU A 282 -39.88 11.36 -7.28
N GLU A 283 -40.57 12.48 -7.54
CA GLU A 283 -40.11 13.83 -7.19
C GLU A 283 -40.98 14.50 -6.13
N GLY A 284 -40.34 15.30 -5.30
CA GLY A 284 -41.04 16.13 -4.33
C GLY A 284 -40.09 16.71 -3.28
N TRP A 285 -40.65 17.26 -2.22
CA TRP A 285 -39.89 17.94 -1.18
C TRP A 285 -39.84 17.10 0.10
N SER A 286 -38.63 16.94 0.63
CA SER A 286 -38.36 16.24 1.89
C SER A 286 -37.59 17.14 2.87
N SER A 287 -37.85 16.98 4.17
CA SER A 287 -37.17 17.78 5.20
C SER A 287 -35.68 17.46 5.27
N ARG A 288 -34.85 18.50 5.17
CA ARG A 288 -33.37 18.37 5.15
C ARG A 288 -32.78 17.87 6.46
N GLN A 289 -33.45 18.03 7.57
CA GLN A 289 -32.97 17.52 8.88
C GLN A 289 -32.78 15.98 8.88
N PHE A 290 -33.44 15.27 7.96
CA PHE A 290 -33.34 13.81 7.79
C PHE A 290 -32.58 13.39 6.54
N LEU A 291 -31.82 14.31 5.95
CA LEU A 291 -31.05 14.09 4.74
C LEU A 291 -29.58 14.47 4.98
N ILE A 292 -28.67 13.53 4.83
CA ILE A 292 -27.23 13.79 4.86
C ILE A 292 -26.66 13.75 3.44
N VAL A 293 -25.75 14.67 3.12
CA VAL A 293 -25.08 14.69 1.82
C VAL A 293 -24.23 13.42 1.70
N THR A 294 -24.33 12.73 0.57
CA THR A 294 -23.60 11.53 0.27
C THR A 294 -23.06 11.57 -1.18
N SER A 295 -22.20 10.64 -1.56
CA SER A 295 -21.81 10.43 -2.95
C SER A 295 -22.99 9.89 -3.77
N ALA A 296 -22.98 10.14 -5.09
CA ALA A 296 -23.90 9.46 -6.01
C ALA A 296 -23.85 7.94 -5.76
N PRO A 297 -24.98 7.24 -5.78
CA PRO A 297 -24.95 5.79 -5.89
C PRO A 297 -24.07 5.44 -7.10
N PRO A 298 -23.27 4.36 -7.05
CA PRO A 298 -22.59 3.91 -8.25
C PRO A 298 -23.65 3.79 -9.37
N PRO A 299 -23.34 4.28 -10.58
CA PRO A 299 -24.28 4.15 -11.68
C PRO A 299 -24.74 2.68 -11.74
N PRO A 300 -26.03 2.42 -11.98
CA PRO A 300 -26.47 1.05 -12.25
C PRO A 300 -25.54 0.49 -13.33
N PRO A 301 -25.11 -0.77 -13.24
CA PRO A 301 -24.33 -1.37 -14.30
C PRO A 301 -25.09 -1.10 -15.59
N PRO A 302 -24.40 -0.64 -16.66
CA PRO A 302 -25.05 -0.42 -17.95
C PRO A 302 -25.80 -1.70 -18.31
N PRO A 303 -26.96 -1.59 -18.97
CA PRO A 303 -27.71 -2.77 -19.38
C PRO A 303 -26.75 -3.70 -20.15
N PRO A 304 -26.82 -5.02 -19.95
CA PRO A 304 -25.94 -5.95 -20.63
C PRO A 304 -26.23 -5.89 -22.14
N GLY A 305 -25.31 -5.26 -22.88
CA GLY A 305 -25.40 -5.11 -24.33
C GLY A 305 -24.61 -3.88 -24.78
N ASP A 306 -23.32 -4.11 -25.07
CA ASP A 306 -22.39 -3.45 -25.99
C ASP A 306 -20.96 -3.36 -25.44
N GLU A 307 -20.67 -3.88 -24.25
CA GLU A 307 -19.28 -4.02 -23.81
C GLU A 307 -18.65 -5.22 -24.50
N GLU A 308 -17.79 -4.97 -25.49
CA GLU A 308 -17.03 -6.04 -26.11
C GLU A 308 -15.72 -6.27 -25.36
N TRP A 309 -15.52 -7.52 -24.95
CA TRP A 309 -14.34 -7.97 -24.24
C TRP A 309 -13.49 -8.86 -25.13
N PHE A 310 -12.18 -8.70 -25.02
CA PHE A 310 -11.22 -9.43 -25.84
C PHE A 310 -10.14 -10.05 -24.94
N LYS A 311 -9.78 -11.27 -25.26
CA LYS A 311 -8.64 -11.99 -24.68
C LYS A 311 -7.41 -11.82 -25.55
N VAL A 312 -6.27 -11.51 -24.97
CA VAL A 312 -4.99 -11.37 -25.68
C VAL A 312 -4.45 -12.73 -26.07
N THR A 313 -4.13 -12.93 -27.35
CA THR A 313 -3.59 -14.18 -27.90
C THR A 313 -2.06 -14.17 -28.03
N ALA A 314 -1.44 -13.00 -28.18
CA ALA A 314 0.00 -12.84 -28.25
C ALA A 314 0.65 -13.09 -26.87
N SER A 315 1.89 -13.59 -26.83
CA SER A 315 2.63 -13.74 -25.58
C SER A 315 2.84 -12.41 -24.83
N ALA A 316 3.03 -11.31 -25.58
CA ALA A 316 3.02 -9.93 -25.12
C ALA A 316 2.54 -9.02 -26.26
N LEU A 317 1.63 -8.12 -25.98
CA LEU A 317 1.06 -7.17 -26.92
C LEU A 317 1.23 -5.75 -26.40
N ASN A 318 1.80 -4.87 -27.23
CA ASN A 318 1.99 -3.46 -26.86
C ASN A 318 0.64 -2.73 -26.80
N MET A 319 0.47 -1.97 -25.74
CA MET A 319 -0.53 -0.91 -25.63
C MET A 319 0.15 0.43 -25.96
N ARG A 320 -0.36 1.14 -26.96
CA ARG A 320 0.32 2.31 -27.54
C ARG A 320 -0.48 3.60 -27.34
N GLU A 321 0.17 4.74 -27.52
CA GLU A 321 -0.47 6.07 -27.47
C GLU A 321 -1.49 6.30 -28.58
N GLY A 322 -1.35 5.61 -29.72
CA GLY A 322 -2.24 5.73 -30.88
C GLY A 322 -2.31 4.44 -31.68
N PRO A 323 -3.24 4.39 -32.67
CA PRO A 323 -3.52 3.21 -33.49
C PRO A 323 -2.46 3.01 -34.57
N GLY A 324 -1.34 2.37 -34.24
CA GLY A 324 -0.26 2.08 -35.17
C GLY A 324 1.06 1.73 -34.49
N THR A 325 1.90 1.00 -35.19
CA THR A 325 3.24 0.58 -34.66
C THR A 325 4.22 1.74 -34.50
N GLN A 326 3.99 2.85 -35.18
CA GLN A 326 4.78 4.09 -35.08
C GLN A 326 4.57 4.86 -33.76
N TYR A 327 3.46 4.60 -33.07
CA TYR A 327 3.20 5.23 -31.78
C TYR A 327 3.98 4.55 -30.65
N ARG A 328 4.40 5.37 -29.68
CA ARG A 328 5.14 4.89 -28.50
C ARG A 328 4.35 3.85 -27.72
N SER A 329 5.02 2.78 -27.27
CA SER A 329 4.43 1.82 -26.36
C SER A 329 4.30 2.44 -24.96
N LEU A 330 3.11 2.39 -24.40
CA LEU A 330 2.80 2.83 -23.05
C LEU A 330 2.96 1.70 -22.03
N GLY A 331 2.81 0.44 -22.48
CA GLY A 331 2.86 -0.74 -21.65
C GLY A 331 2.56 -2.01 -22.44
N LEU A 332 2.43 -3.12 -21.75
CA LEU A 332 2.17 -4.43 -22.32
C LEU A 332 0.92 -5.05 -21.70
N VAL A 333 0.18 -5.81 -22.51
CA VAL A 333 -0.78 -6.84 -22.06
C VAL A 333 -0.28 -8.20 -22.52
N TYR A 334 -0.54 -9.21 -21.73
CA TYR A 334 0.02 -10.54 -21.93
C TYR A 334 -1.05 -11.56 -22.31
N ARG A 335 -0.62 -12.72 -22.82
CA ARG A 335 -1.51 -13.81 -23.22
C ARG A 335 -2.53 -14.13 -22.12
N ASN A 336 -3.78 -14.31 -22.54
CA ASN A 336 -4.96 -14.57 -21.71
C ASN A 336 -5.42 -13.40 -20.83
N GLU A 337 -4.74 -12.25 -20.81
CA GLU A 337 -5.32 -11.06 -20.20
C GLU A 337 -6.58 -10.64 -20.97
N VAL A 338 -7.55 -10.15 -20.23
CA VAL A 338 -8.83 -9.68 -20.78
C VAL A 338 -8.86 -8.16 -20.75
N VAL A 339 -9.20 -7.58 -21.91
CA VAL A 339 -9.31 -6.14 -22.11
C VAL A 339 -10.70 -5.78 -22.64
N GLN A 340 -11.21 -4.65 -22.21
CA GLN A 340 -12.46 -4.07 -22.70
C GLN A 340 -12.17 -3.19 -23.92
N ARG A 341 -12.89 -3.34 -25.01
CA ARG A 341 -12.82 -2.39 -26.13
C ARG A 341 -13.53 -1.10 -25.75
N LEU A 342 -12.83 0.03 -25.91
CA LEU A 342 -13.37 1.37 -25.74
C LEU A 342 -13.69 2.03 -27.08
N ASP A 343 -12.82 1.80 -28.10
CA ASP A 343 -12.95 2.41 -29.42
C ASP A 343 -12.26 1.55 -30.49
N THR A 344 -12.53 1.88 -31.76
CA THR A 344 -11.93 1.24 -32.91
C THR A 344 -11.30 2.30 -33.82
N SER A 345 -10.07 2.06 -34.28
CA SER A 345 -9.41 2.96 -35.23
C SER A 345 -10.16 3.07 -36.55
N SER A 346 -9.99 4.16 -37.27
CA SER A 346 -10.67 4.42 -38.56
C SER A 346 -10.36 3.38 -39.62
N ASP A 347 -9.23 2.69 -39.56
CA ASP A 347 -8.84 1.61 -40.44
C ASP A 347 -9.34 0.22 -39.98
N GLY A 348 -9.97 0.17 -38.79
CA GLY A 348 -10.49 -1.05 -38.19
C GLY A 348 -9.45 -2.07 -37.68
N ASN A 349 -8.15 -1.74 -37.70
CA ASN A 349 -7.05 -2.65 -37.36
C ASN A 349 -6.57 -2.54 -35.94
N TRP A 350 -6.99 -1.50 -35.21
CA TRP A 350 -6.60 -1.24 -33.83
C TRP A 350 -7.82 -1.01 -32.96
N TYR A 351 -7.77 -1.54 -31.75
CA TYR A 351 -8.74 -1.25 -30.69
C TYR A 351 -8.09 -0.39 -29.61
N GLN A 352 -8.77 0.69 -29.21
CA GLN A 352 -8.48 1.31 -27.94
C GLN A 352 -9.05 0.40 -26.87
N VAL A 353 -8.19 -0.11 -26.02
CA VAL A 353 -8.57 -1.09 -25.01
C VAL A 353 -8.28 -0.61 -23.60
N LYS A 354 -9.09 -1.07 -22.67
CA LYS A 354 -8.92 -0.86 -21.24
C LYS A 354 -8.64 -2.20 -20.58
N ARG A 355 -7.55 -2.26 -19.85
CA ARG A 355 -7.17 -3.45 -19.09
C ARG A 355 -8.12 -3.67 -17.91
N SER A 356 -8.62 -4.89 -17.72
CA SER A 356 -9.71 -5.19 -16.80
C SER A 356 -9.36 -4.97 -15.33
N TYR A 357 -8.10 -5.17 -14.92
CA TYR A 357 -7.71 -5.21 -13.51
C TYR A 357 -7.22 -3.88 -12.94
N ASP A 358 -6.72 -2.95 -13.77
CA ASP A 358 -6.19 -1.66 -13.31
C ASP A 358 -6.76 -0.46 -14.08
N GLY A 359 -7.54 -0.72 -15.12
CA GLY A 359 -8.15 0.33 -15.93
C GLY A 359 -7.19 1.05 -16.88
N PHE A 360 -5.95 0.59 -17.02
CA PHE A 360 -4.96 1.18 -17.93
C PHE A 360 -5.44 1.10 -19.39
N THR A 361 -5.30 2.19 -20.14
CA THR A 361 -5.80 2.31 -21.51
C THR A 361 -4.69 2.50 -22.53
N GLY A 362 -4.91 2.03 -23.73
CA GLY A 362 -4.00 2.22 -24.85
C GLY A 362 -4.53 1.53 -26.12
N TRP A 363 -3.87 1.78 -27.25
CA TRP A 363 -4.21 1.14 -28.52
C TRP A 363 -3.46 -0.17 -28.68
N ALA A 364 -4.21 -1.26 -28.97
CA ALA A 364 -3.67 -2.59 -29.20
C ALA A 364 -4.11 -3.11 -30.58
N SER A 365 -3.26 -3.87 -31.26
CA SER A 365 -3.58 -4.45 -32.56
C SER A 365 -4.68 -5.50 -32.42
N LYS A 366 -5.74 -5.35 -33.18
CA LYS A 366 -6.90 -6.25 -33.24
C LYS A 366 -6.52 -7.69 -33.58
N GLU A 367 -5.49 -7.88 -34.39
CA GLU A 367 -5.00 -9.19 -34.84
C GLU A 367 -4.70 -10.14 -33.68
N PHE A 368 -4.30 -9.59 -32.52
CA PHE A 368 -3.94 -10.35 -31.33
C PHE A 368 -5.02 -10.34 -30.24
N LEU A 369 -6.28 -10.04 -30.61
CA LEU A 369 -7.40 -9.93 -29.70
C LEU A 369 -8.54 -10.86 -30.15
N GLU A 370 -8.86 -11.85 -29.32
CA GLU A 370 -9.96 -12.80 -29.52
C GLU A 370 -11.16 -12.41 -28.67
N ALA A 371 -12.36 -12.31 -29.26
CA ALA A 371 -13.58 -11.98 -28.54
C ALA A 371 -13.83 -12.97 -27.39
N THR A 372 -14.19 -12.44 -26.23
CA THR A 372 -14.46 -13.22 -25.01
C THR A 372 -15.59 -12.59 -24.19
N THR A 373 -15.99 -13.22 -23.12
CA THR A 373 -16.93 -12.63 -22.16
C THR A 373 -16.21 -11.72 -21.17
N ALA A 374 -16.95 -10.79 -20.55
CA ALA A 374 -16.45 -9.99 -19.45
C ALA A 374 -15.78 -10.88 -18.39
N PRO A 375 -14.61 -10.51 -17.87
CA PRO A 375 -14.05 -11.22 -16.74
C PRO A 375 -15.06 -11.14 -15.57
N PRO A 376 -15.14 -12.19 -14.72
CA PRO A 376 -15.99 -12.11 -13.55
C PRO A 376 -15.57 -10.84 -12.76
N PRO A 377 -16.53 -10.08 -12.21
CA PRO A 377 -16.20 -8.86 -11.48
C PRO A 377 -15.16 -9.22 -10.41
N VAL A 378 -14.10 -8.41 -10.39
CA VAL A 378 -13.02 -8.55 -9.41
C VAL A 378 -13.68 -8.49 -8.05
N SER A 379 -13.87 -9.62 -7.40
CA SER A 379 -14.59 -9.69 -6.13
C SER A 379 -13.79 -8.89 -5.10
N GLU A 380 -14.32 -7.74 -4.69
CA GLU A 380 -13.91 -7.13 -3.44
C GLU A 380 -13.91 -8.22 -2.37
N GLU A 381 -12.94 -8.23 -1.45
CA GLU A 381 -12.91 -9.28 -0.44
C GLU A 381 -14.25 -9.33 0.28
N LYS A 382 -14.95 -10.43 0.11
CA LYS A 382 -16.31 -10.65 0.60
C LYS A 382 -16.39 -10.60 2.13
N TYR A 383 -15.28 -10.89 2.80
CA TYR A 383 -15.21 -11.15 4.23
C TYR A 383 -14.62 -9.98 5.01
N ASP A 384 -15.20 -9.70 6.17
CA ASP A 384 -14.58 -8.81 7.16
C ASP A 384 -13.40 -9.49 7.83
N TRP A 385 -12.40 -8.69 8.19
CA TRP A 385 -11.26 -9.11 8.96
C TRP A 385 -11.36 -8.58 10.37
N TYR A 386 -10.87 -9.37 11.31
CA TYR A 386 -10.89 -9.05 12.73
C TYR A 386 -9.52 -9.22 13.35
N GLN A 387 -9.11 -8.26 14.19
CA GLN A 387 -7.89 -8.33 14.97
C GLN A 387 -8.19 -8.80 16.39
N VAL A 388 -7.38 -9.69 16.92
CA VAL A 388 -7.48 -10.24 18.26
C VAL A 388 -6.95 -9.24 19.30
N THR A 389 -7.79 -8.88 20.27
CA THR A 389 -7.45 -7.96 21.36
C THR A 389 -7.00 -8.66 22.65
N ALA A 390 -7.49 -9.88 22.90
CA ALA A 390 -7.11 -10.69 24.05
C ALA A 390 -5.69 -11.26 23.91
N SER A 391 -4.97 -11.43 25.03
CA SER A 391 -3.64 -12.09 25.04
C SER A 391 -3.69 -13.50 24.45
N THR A 392 -4.76 -14.23 24.72
CA THR A 392 -5.06 -15.55 24.13
C THR A 392 -6.57 -15.67 23.97
N LEU A 393 -7.04 -16.08 22.79
CA LEU A 393 -8.44 -16.28 22.45
C LEU A 393 -8.66 -17.71 21.94
N ASN A 394 -9.46 -18.49 22.63
CA ASN A 394 -9.79 -19.84 22.21
C ASN A 394 -10.60 -19.84 20.92
N VAL A 395 -10.25 -20.71 20.00
CA VAL A 395 -11.04 -21.07 18.82
C VAL A 395 -11.72 -22.42 19.09
N ARG A 396 -13.02 -22.48 18.87
CA ARG A 396 -13.88 -23.59 19.28
C ARG A 396 -14.60 -24.25 18.10
N GLU A 397 -15.13 -25.44 18.31
CA GLU A 397 -15.92 -26.20 17.32
C GLU A 397 -17.26 -25.51 17.00
N GLY A 398 -17.80 -24.71 17.92
CA GLY A 398 -19.09 -24.04 17.77
C GLY A 398 -19.15 -22.69 18.48
N PRO A 399 -20.23 -21.91 18.24
CA PRO A 399 -20.34 -20.52 18.63
C PRO A 399 -20.79 -20.30 20.10
N SER A 400 -20.15 -20.98 21.04
CA SER A 400 -20.31 -20.71 22.48
C SER A 400 -19.13 -21.23 23.30
N SER A 401 -19.00 -20.77 24.53
CA SER A 401 -17.96 -21.20 25.48
C SER A 401 -18.08 -22.69 25.88
N SER A 402 -19.23 -23.32 25.67
CA SER A 402 -19.47 -24.74 25.97
C SER A 402 -18.85 -25.68 24.95
N PHE A 403 -18.56 -25.23 23.73
CA PHE A 403 -17.91 -26.07 22.73
C PHE A 403 -16.43 -26.26 23.03
N ARG A 404 -15.91 -27.41 22.62
CA ARG A 404 -14.51 -27.79 22.78
C ARG A 404 -13.59 -26.78 22.07
N ALA A 405 -12.51 -26.36 22.72
CA ALA A 405 -11.46 -25.59 22.11
C ALA A 405 -10.62 -26.49 21.19
N ILE A 406 -10.45 -26.06 19.94
CA ILE A 406 -9.69 -26.77 18.89
C ILE A 406 -8.40 -26.04 18.52
N GLY A 407 -8.19 -24.84 19.07
CA GLY A 407 -7.00 -24.01 18.86
C GLY A 407 -7.13 -22.70 19.62
N TYR A 408 -6.19 -21.81 19.38
CA TYR A 408 -6.19 -20.47 19.94
C TYR A 408 -5.57 -19.45 18.99
N LEU A 409 -5.94 -18.18 19.18
CA LEU A 409 -5.32 -17.02 18.58
C LEU A 409 -4.61 -16.22 19.66
N THR A 410 -3.61 -15.40 19.28
CA THR A 410 -2.92 -14.51 20.21
C THR A 410 -3.14 -13.05 19.82
N LYS A 411 -2.93 -12.14 20.78
CA LYS A 411 -3.09 -10.70 20.59
C LYS A 411 -2.36 -10.21 19.33
N GLY A 412 -3.05 -9.41 18.52
CA GLY A 412 -2.54 -8.87 17.28
C GLY A 412 -2.71 -9.76 16.06
N GLU A 413 -3.04 -11.07 16.20
CA GLU A 413 -3.39 -11.87 15.03
C GLU A 413 -4.65 -11.32 14.34
N THR A 414 -4.64 -11.33 13.01
CA THR A 414 -5.73 -10.82 12.18
C THR A 414 -6.28 -11.94 11.32
N VAL A 415 -7.58 -12.22 11.44
CA VAL A 415 -8.24 -13.38 10.81
C VAL A 415 -9.47 -12.93 10.01
N LYS A 416 -9.80 -13.66 8.95
CA LYS A 416 -11.07 -13.50 8.24
C LYS A 416 -12.23 -14.00 9.10
N SER A 417 -13.39 -13.33 9.01
CA SER A 417 -14.66 -13.87 9.48
C SER A 417 -15.49 -14.38 8.31
N LEU A 418 -15.81 -15.66 8.33
CA LEU A 418 -16.65 -16.30 7.33
C LEU A 418 -18.13 -16.12 7.64
N GLU A 419 -18.48 -16.02 8.94
CA GLU A 419 -19.85 -16.02 9.44
C GLU A 419 -19.89 -15.40 10.85
N THR A 420 -20.98 -14.71 11.16
CA THR A 420 -21.29 -14.20 12.52
C THR A 420 -22.51 -14.90 13.05
N SER A 421 -22.40 -15.50 14.23
CA SER A 421 -23.53 -16.13 14.90
C SER A 421 -24.43 -15.08 15.55
N PRO A 422 -25.73 -15.40 15.86
CA PRO A 422 -26.62 -14.49 16.60
C PRO A 422 -26.09 -14.07 17.97
N GLY A 423 -25.23 -14.91 18.59
CA GLY A 423 -24.56 -14.62 19.86
C GLY A 423 -23.26 -13.82 19.72
N GLY A 424 -22.95 -13.26 18.54
CA GLY A 424 -21.77 -12.41 18.29
C GLY A 424 -20.44 -13.18 18.17
N TRP A 425 -20.46 -14.52 18.04
CA TRP A 425 -19.27 -15.29 17.75
C TRP A 425 -18.93 -15.20 16.27
N GLN A 426 -17.64 -15.16 15.95
CA GLN A 426 -17.12 -15.11 14.59
C GLN A 426 -16.56 -16.46 14.19
N LYS A 427 -17.02 -17.02 13.07
CA LYS A 427 -16.37 -18.18 12.45
C LYS A 427 -15.18 -17.69 11.67
N ILE A 428 -13.99 -17.90 12.19
CA ILE A 428 -12.74 -17.38 11.63
C ILE A 428 -12.07 -18.36 10.68
N GLU A 429 -11.28 -17.82 9.77
CA GLU A 429 -10.36 -18.56 8.90
C GLU A 429 -8.97 -17.93 8.93
N LYS A 430 -7.92 -18.79 9.03
CA LYS A 430 -6.52 -18.43 8.87
C LYS A 430 -6.01 -18.78 7.47
N ALA A 431 -4.83 -18.28 7.10
CA ALA A 431 -4.22 -18.49 5.78
C ALA A 431 -3.91 -19.99 5.49
N ASP A 432 -3.69 -20.79 6.51
CA ASP A 432 -3.54 -22.24 6.40
C ASP A 432 -4.88 -22.99 6.31
N GLY A 433 -6.01 -22.27 6.27
CA GLY A 433 -7.35 -22.83 6.23
C GLY A 433 -7.85 -23.37 7.56
N PHE A 434 -7.18 -23.09 8.67
CA PHE A 434 -7.71 -23.41 9.99
C PHE A 434 -8.97 -22.59 10.24
N THR A 435 -10.09 -23.24 10.58
CA THR A 435 -11.37 -22.60 10.86
C THR A 435 -11.91 -23.00 12.22
N GLY A 436 -12.73 -22.14 12.79
CA GLY A 436 -13.46 -22.40 14.04
C GLY A 436 -14.11 -21.12 14.56
N TRP A 437 -14.73 -21.17 15.72
CA TRP A 437 -15.48 -20.07 16.29
C TRP A 437 -14.70 -19.36 17.40
N ALA A 438 -14.60 -18.06 17.31
CA ALA A 438 -13.96 -17.19 18.29
C ALA A 438 -14.96 -16.15 18.79
N SER A 439 -14.90 -15.79 20.07
CA SER A 439 -15.83 -14.82 20.67
C SER A 439 -15.56 -13.42 20.14
N GLY A 440 -16.58 -12.80 19.54
CA GLY A 440 -16.50 -11.45 18.94
C GLY A 440 -16.16 -10.34 19.92
N GLN A 441 -16.44 -10.52 21.24
CA GLN A 441 -16.07 -9.55 22.27
C GLN A 441 -14.55 -9.29 22.39
N PHE A 442 -13.72 -10.19 21.89
CA PHE A 442 -12.27 -10.10 21.87
C PHE A 442 -11.69 -9.90 20.46
N LEU A 443 -12.53 -9.45 19.54
CA LEU A 443 -12.22 -9.22 18.14
C LEU A 443 -12.65 -7.82 17.72
N THR A 444 -11.71 -7.04 17.19
CA THR A 444 -12.01 -5.72 16.60
C THR A 444 -12.08 -5.85 15.09
N ASN A 445 -13.17 -5.37 14.47
CA ASN A 445 -13.31 -5.33 13.01
C ASN A 445 -12.31 -4.33 12.42
N VAL A 446 -11.48 -4.79 11.48
CA VAL A 446 -10.47 -3.98 10.76
C VAL A 446 -10.81 -3.81 9.28
N GLY A 447 -12.06 -4.06 8.92
CA GLY A 447 -12.58 -3.91 7.56
C GLY A 447 -12.34 -5.10 6.64
N LYS A 448 -12.70 -4.95 5.38
CA LYS A 448 -12.63 -6.04 4.37
C LYS A 448 -11.24 -6.22 3.75
N THR A 449 -10.44 -5.16 3.70
CA THR A 449 -9.09 -5.17 3.13
C THR A 449 -8.11 -4.47 4.06
N PRO A 450 -7.77 -5.06 5.22
CA PRO A 450 -6.82 -4.43 6.13
C PRO A 450 -5.47 -4.25 5.44
N ALA A 451 -4.84 -3.08 5.67
CA ALA A 451 -3.53 -2.78 5.11
C ALA A 451 -2.46 -3.81 5.54
N SER A 452 -2.63 -4.40 6.71
CA SER A 452 -1.76 -5.46 7.23
C SER A 452 -2.57 -6.49 8.02
N ALA A 453 -2.22 -7.75 7.84
CA ALA A 453 -2.71 -8.86 8.67
C ALA A 453 -1.52 -9.75 9.08
N MET A 454 -1.49 -10.19 10.34
CA MET A 454 -0.46 -11.08 10.87
C MET A 454 -1.10 -12.33 11.46
N GLN A 455 -0.48 -13.49 11.24
CA GLN A 455 -0.94 -14.78 11.76
C GLN A 455 0.23 -15.67 12.17
N LYS A 456 0.07 -16.43 13.23
CA LYS A 456 0.98 -17.55 13.57
C LYS A 456 0.51 -18.78 12.83
N LEU A 457 1.25 -19.26 11.85
CA LEU A 457 0.87 -20.49 11.12
C LEU A 457 1.43 -21.74 11.79
N PHE A 458 2.73 -21.74 12.07
CA PHE A 458 3.42 -22.85 12.72
C PHE A 458 4.32 -22.32 13.84
N LYS A 459 4.85 -23.22 14.67
CA LYS A 459 5.85 -22.88 15.69
C LYS A 459 7.04 -22.18 15.01
N GLY A 460 7.36 -20.95 15.45
CA GLY A 460 8.45 -20.16 14.89
C GLY A 460 8.19 -19.61 13.49
N VAL A 461 6.94 -19.61 12.99
CA VAL A 461 6.57 -19.06 11.67
C VAL A 461 5.45 -18.06 11.81
N LEU A 462 5.76 -16.82 11.46
CA LEU A 462 4.80 -15.74 11.33
C LEU A 462 4.51 -15.49 9.83
N TYR A 463 3.25 -15.37 9.53
CA TYR A 463 2.78 -14.95 8.22
C TYR A 463 2.24 -13.54 8.30
N TYR A 464 2.63 -12.71 7.33
CA TYR A 464 2.11 -11.36 7.15
C TYR A 464 1.52 -11.25 5.75
N ARG A 465 0.34 -10.63 5.66
CA ARG A 465 -0.23 -10.15 4.42
C ARG A 465 -0.29 -8.64 4.49
N LYS A 466 0.27 -7.96 3.50
CA LYS A 466 0.14 -6.50 3.36
C LYS A 466 -0.57 -6.17 2.06
N THR A 467 -1.47 -5.19 2.15
CA THR A 467 -2.17 -4.64 0.99
C THR A 467 -1.89 -3.16 0.90
N ARG A 468 -1.67 -2.68 -0.31
CA ARG A 468 -1.49 -1.28 -0.63
C ARG A 468 -2.35 -0.97 -1.85
N SER A 469 -3.08 0.14 -1.84
CA SER A 469 -3.92 0.59 -2.97
C SER A 469 -3.29 1.73 -3.76
N THR A 470 -2.36 2.48 -3.15
CA THR A 470 -1.69 3.63 -3.78
C THR A 470 -0.16 3.47 -3.73
N PRO A 471 0.60 3.91 -4.74
CA PRO A 471 0.16 4.50 -6.02
C PRO A 471 -0.56 3.50 -6.91
N ARG A 472 -0.50 2.21 -6.60
CA ARG A 472 -1.20 1.12 -7.28
C ARG A 472 -1.46 -0.03 -6.31
N ARG A 473 -2.35 -0.93 -6.70
CA ARG A 473 -2.65 -2.14 -5.92
C ARG A 473 -1.43 -3.07 -5.84
N LEU A 474 -1.05 -3.40 -4.62
CA LEU A 474 0.00 -4.39 -4.35
C LEU A 474 -0.42 -5.25 -3.16
N VAL A 475 -0.35 -6.56 -3.33
CA VAL A 475 -0.56 -7.54 -2.27
C VAL A 475 0.72 -8.34 -2.09
N SER A 476 1.24 -8.37 -0.89
CA SER A 476 2.45 -9.13 -0.54
C SER A 476 2.19 -10.11 0.60
N HIS A 477 2.84 -11.23 0.53
CA HIS A 477 2.80 -12.32 1.49
C HIS A 477 4.20 -12.56 2.00
N THR A 478 4.38 -12.54 3.32
CA THR A 478 5.69 -12.74 3.94
C THR A 478 5.64 -13.87 4.96
N LEU A 479 6.59 -14.78 4.90
CA LEU A 479 6.87 -15.73 5.97
C LEU A 479 8.17 -15.32 6.68
N ALA A 480 8.09 -15.10 7.98
CA ALA A 480 9.26 -14.89 8.83
C ALA A 480 9.48 -16.14 9.70
N LEU A 481 10.59 -16.85 9.44
CA LEU A 481 10.97 -18.08 10.11
C LEU A 481 12.00 -17.77 11.20
N ASP A 482 11.66 -17.97 12.48
CA ASP A 482 12.59 -17.83 13.60
C ASP A 482 13.44 -19.10 13.74
N LEU A 483 14.61 -19.09 13.13
CA LEU A 483 15.54 -20.24 13.07
C LEU A 483 16.08 -20.67 14.46
N LYS A 484 15.89 -19.83 15.49
CA LYS A 484 16.23 -20.14 16.89
C LYS A 484 15.00 -20.51 17.72
N GLY A 485 13.81 -20.09 17.32
CA GLY A 485 12.55 -20.32 18.02
C GLY A 485 11.89 -21.67 17.70
N ALA A 486 12.29 -22.30 16.60
CA ALA A 486 11.81 -23.62 16.17
C ALA A 486 12.91 -24.42 15.47
N THR A 487 12.72 -25.74 15.38
CA THR A 487 13.62 -26.62 14.66
C THR A 487 13.08 -26.82 13.25
N PHE A 488 13.86 -26.41 12.27
CA PHE A 488 13.57 -26.57 10.85
C PHE A 488 14.43 -27.68 10.22
N GLU A 489 13.87 -28.34 9.24
CA GLU A 489 14.61 -29.23 8.34
C GLU A 489 14.35 -28.75 6.90
N PHE A 490 15.33 -28.07 6.31
CA PHE A 490 15.21 -27.52 4.96
C PHE A 490 15.49 -28.58 3.90
N LEU A 491 14.75 -28.50 2.80
CA LEU A 491 14.90 -29.33 1.63
C LEU A 491 14.90 -28.48 0.37
N VAL A 492 15.94 -28.61 -0.44
CA VAL A 492 15.98 -28.16 -1.83
C VAL A 492 15.60 -29.36 -2.71
N THR A 493 14.99 -29.15 -3.88
CA THR A 493 14.61 -30.25 -4.78
C THR A 493 15.78 -31.23 -4.97
N PRO A 494 15.62 -32.51 -4.62
CA PRO A 494 16.69 -33.50 -4.81
C PRO A 494 16.96 -33.76 -6.30
N PRO A 495 18.21 -34.04 -6.70
CA PRO A 495 18.50 -34.44 -8.06
C PRO A 495 17.82 -35.78 -8.40
N LEU A 496 17.38 -35.94 -9.64
CA LEU A 496 16.76 -37.17 -10.12
C LEU A 496 17.69 -38.35 -10.07
N ARG A 497 18.89 -38.16 -10.61
CA ARG A 497 20.01 -39.14 -10.64
C ARG A 497 21.33 -38.41 -10.49
N ALA A 498 22.33 -39.07 -9.94
CA ALA A 498 23.64 -38.47 -9.67
C ALA A 498 24.42 -37.99 -10.91
N ALA A 499 24.07 -38.49 -12.08
CA ALA A 499 24.79 -38.20 -13.33
C ALA A 499 24.04 -37.25 -14.29
N GLU A 500 22.83 -36.86 -13.99
CA GLU A 500 22.02 -36.07 -14.91
C GLU A 500 21.96 -34.58 -14.47
N PRO A 501 22.28 -33.63 -15.37
CA PRO A 501 22.38 -32.23 -15.06
C PRO A 501 21.03 -31.49 -15.12
N PHE A 502 19.90 -32.23 -15.09
CA PHE A 502 18.56 -31.64 -15.20
C PHE A 502 17.61 -32.18 -14.11
N LEU A 503 16.49 -31.49 -13.95
CA LEU A 503 15.38 -31.83 -13.08
C LEU A 503 14.10 -31.97 -13.90
N CYS A 504 13.07 -32.58 -13.32
CA CYS A 504 11.71 -32.50 -13.86
C CYS A 504 10.95 -31.37 -13.19
N ALA A 505 10.43 -30.43 -13.97
CA ALA A 505 9.59 -29.36 -13.45
C ALA A 505 8.36 -29.94 -12.76
N GLN A 506 8.05 -29.42 -11.58
CA GLN A 506 6.87 -29.82 -10.80
C GLN A 506 6.25 -28.62 -10.09
N ASN A 507 4.97 -28.74 -9.74
CA ASN A 507 4.31 -27.73 -8.95
C ASN A 507 4.90 -27.67 -7.54
N THR A 508 5.00 -26.48 -6.96
CA THR A 508 5.47 -26.28 -5.58
C THR A 508 4.54 -26.98 -4.57
N SER A 509 3.23 -27.04 -4.87
CA SER A 509 2.24 -27.80 -4.10
C SER A 509 2.54 -29.29 -4.09
N LYS A 510 2.83 -29.90 -5.24
CA LYS A 510 3.24 -31.31 -5.34
C LYS A 510 4.57 -31.57 -4.62
N PHE A 511 5.54 -30.64 -4.73
CA PHE A 511 6.80 -30.75 -3.99
C PHE A 511 6.58 -30.77 -2.48
N LEU A 512 5.71 -29.88 -1.95
CA LEU A 512 5.35 -29.83 -0.53
C LEU A 512 4.71 -31.16 -0.08
N GLU A 513 3.73 -31.63 -0.84
CA GLU A 513 2.95 -32.85 -0.51
C GLU A 513 3.83 -34.10 -0.54
N LYS A 514 4.55 -34.32 -1.64
CA LYS A 514 5.46 -35.48 -1.84
C LYS A 514 6.50 -35.61 -0.71
N ASN A 515 7.00 -34.47 -0.25
CA ASN A 515 8.04 -34.41 0.78
C ASN A 515 7.51 -34.16 2.20
N LYS A 516 6.18 -34.11 2.38
CA LYS A 516 5.50 -33.87 3.67
C LYS A 516 5.98 -32.60 4.40
N LEU A 517 6.25 -31.54 3.64
CA LEU A 517 6.76 -30.28 4.17
C LEU A 517 5.65 -29.43 4.77
N HIS A 518 6.01 -28.46 5.60
CA HIS A 518 5.09 -27.46 6.14
C HIS A 518 5.03 -26.19 5.27
N ILE A 519 6.14 -25.89 4.60
CA ILE A 519 6.30 -24.71 3.74
C ILE A 519 7.06 -25.13 2.48
N ALA A 520 6.69 -24.59 1.33
CA ALA A 520 7.47 -24.67 0.10
C ALA A 520 7.29 -23.40 -0.74
N ILE A 521 8.37 -23.00 -1.42
CA ILE A 521 8.39 -21.89 -2.39
C ILE A 521 9.11 -22.33 -3.66
N ASN A 522 8.86 -21.62 -4.77
CA ASN A 522 9.73 -21.67 -5.94
C ASN A 522 11.11 -21.08 -5.62
N ALA A 523 12.15 -21.54 -6.28
CA ALA A 523 13.52 -21.10 -6.02
C ALA A 523 14.24 -20.58 -7.27
N ASP A 524 15.17 -21.34 -7.82
CA ASP A 524 16.05 -20.89 -8.91
C ASP A 524 15.31 -20.68 -10.24
N GLY A 525 15.77 -19.74 -11.04
CA GLY A 525 15.40 -19.65 -12.45
C GLY A 525 15.83 -20.91 -13.24
N PHE A 526 15.08 -21.25 -14.26
CA PHE A 526 15.31 -22.44 -15.08
C PHE A 526 14.93 -22.20 -16.54
N TYR A 527 15.35 -23.09 -17.42
CA TYR A 527 14.87 -23.16 -18.80
C TYR A 527 14.57 -24.62 -19.17
N THR A 528 13.52 -24.79 -19.97
CA THR A 528 13.09 -26.10 -20.47
C THR A 528 14.12 -26.62 -21.48
N LEU A 529 14.43 -27.92 -21.40
CA LEU A 529 15.29 -28.59 -22.37
C LEU A 529 14.48 -29.00 -23.61
N ASP A 530 15.16 -29.11 -24.74
CA ASP A 530 14.53 -29.51 -26.00
C ASP A 530 13.86 -30.89 -25.88
N PRO A 531 12.53 -30.99 -26.07
CA PRO A 531 11.82 -32.26 -25.97
C PRO A 531 12.24 -33.34 -26.99
N ALA A 532 12.82 -32.92 -28.11
CA ALA A 532 13.33 -33.86 -29.11
C ALA A 532 14.59 -34.57 -28.59
N THR A 533 15.45 -33.86 -27.84
CA THR A 533 16.66 -34.41 -27.24
C THR A 533 16.40 -35.07 -25.89
N TYR A 534 15.47 -34.52 -25.12
CA TYR A 534 15.09 -34.95 -23.78
C TYR A 534 13.55 -35.21 -23.69
N PRO A 535 13.05 -36.31 -24.30
CA PRO A 535 11.62 -36.63 -24.27
C PRO A 535 11.09 -36.78 -22.84
N PRO A 536 10.06 -36.01 -22.46
CA PRO A 536 9.51 -36.03 -21.08
C PRO A 536 9.09 -37.41 -20.62
N ALA A 537 8.49 -38.22 -21.50
CA ALA A 537 8.07 -39.58 -21.20
C ALA A 537 9.23 -40.49 -20.77
N THR A 538 10.44 -40.25 -21.24
CA THR A 538 11.63 -41.03 -20.91
C THR A 538 12.32 -40.51 -19.66
N TYR A 539 12.40 -39.20 -19.52
CA TYR A 539 13.23 -38.56 -18.48
C TYR A 539 12.44 -38.13 -17.27
N CYS A 540 11.14 -37.81 -17.40
CA CYS A 540 10.26 -37.35 -16.36
C CYS A 540 9.00 -38.24 -16.24
N ALA A 541 9.19 -39.51 -15.97
CA ALA A 541 8.12 -40.53 -15.90
C ALA A 541 7.00 -40.17 -14.88
N ASP A 542 7.34 -39.46 -13.79
CA ASP A 542 6.37 -38.94 -12.80
C ASP A 542 5.64 -37.67 -13.26
N GLY A 543 5.87 -37.23 -14.51
CA GLY A 543 5.32 -36.02 -15.12
C GLY A 543 6.24 -34.80 -15.02
N GLY A 544 5.88 -33.74 -15.76
CA GLY A 544 6.67 -32.52 -15.90
C GLY A 544 7.62 -32.56 -17.10
N GLU A 545 8.33 -31.46 -17.31
CA GLU A 545 9.29 -31.29 -18.41
C GLU A 545 10.72 -31.31 -17.87
N PRO A 546 11.68 -31.88 -18.61
CA PRO A 546 13.09 -31.77 -18.26
C PRO A 546 13.56 -30.31 -18.32
N VAL A 547 14.15 -29.83 -17.22
CA VAL A 547 14.60 -28.45 -17.05
C VAL A 547 16.01 -28.38 -16.50
N LYS A 548 16.75 -27.34 -16.88
CA LYS A 548 18.08 -27.03 -16.36
C LYS A 548 18.05 -25.75 -15.55
N LEU A 549 18.67 -25.77 -14.37
CA LEU A 549 18.73 -24.61 -13.48
C LEU A 549 19.76 -23.57 -13.91
N VAL A 550 19.46 -22.31 -13.61
CA VAL A 550 20.35 -21.18 -13.85
C VAL A 550 21.19 -20.93 -12.59
N GLY A 551 22.07 -21.81 -12.23
CA GLY A 551 22.99 -21.61 -11.12
C GLY A 551 23.20 -22.84 -10.25
N LEU A 552 23.98 -22.66 -9.17
CA LEU A 552 24.30 -23.74 -8.25
C LEU A 552 23.06 -24.12 -7.43
N ALA A 553 22.76 -25.41 -7.46
CA ALA A 553 21.81 -26.02 -6.54
C ALA A 553 22.43 -27.22 -5.84
N ALA A 554 22.06 -27.41 -4.58
CA ALA A 554 22.49 -28.55 -3.79
C ALA A 554 21.36 -28.96 -2.83
N SER A 555 21.20 -30.29 -2.67
CA SER A 555 20.21 -30.87 -1.74
C SER A 555 20.87 -31.96 -0.90
N ARG A 556 20.75 -31.83 0.43
CA ARG A 556 21.26 -32.80 1.42
C ARG A 556 22.71 -33.24 1.15
N GLY A 557 23.58 -32.25 0.88
CA GLY A 557 25.02 -32.50 0.65
C GLY A 557 25.39 -32.95 -0.76
N LYS A 558 24.44 -32.98 -1.69
CA LYS A 558 24.67 -33.34 -3.10
C LYS A 558 24.49 -32.12 -4.01
N PRO A 559 25.55 -31.42 -4.42
CA PRO A 559 25.48 -30.42 -5.49
C PRO A 559 25.19 -31.13 -6.83
N TYR A 560 24.29 -30.55 -7.64
CA TYR A 560 23.89 -31.16 -8.93
C TYR A 560 23.75 -30.15 -10.07
N SER A 561 24.06 -28.89 -9.81
CA SER A 561 24.10 -27.83 -10.82
C SER A 561 25.33 -26.95 -10.63
N THR A 562 25.69 -26.16 -11.64
CA THR A 562 26.94 -25.40 -11.65
C THR A 562 26.70 -23.93 -11.29
N LYS A 563 27.68 -23.30 -10.62
CA LYS A 563 27.61 -21.88 -10.25
C LYS A 563 27.51 -21.00 -11.50
N ALA A 564 26.54 -20.08 -11.53
CA ALA A 564 26.46 -19.03 -12.53
C ALA A 564 27.25 -17.79 -12.07
N PRO A 565 28.14 -17.23 -12.92
CA PRO A 565 28.85 -16.00 -12.55
C PRO A 565 27.94 -14.85 -12.18
N GLY A 566 28.27 -14.11 -11.13
CA GLY A 566 27.55 -12.92 -10.69
C GLY A 566 26.23 -13.16 -9.98
N ARG A 567 25.71 -14.40 -9.96
CA ARG A 567 24.44 -14.69 -9.26
C ARG A 567 24.68 -15.00 -7.78
N PRO A 568 23.83 -14.47 -6.88
CA PRO A 568 23.91 -14.73 -5.45
C PRO A 568 23.46 -16.16 -5.12
N ILE A 569 24.11 -16.78 -4.15
CA ILE A 569 23.75 -18.14 -3.69
C ILE A 569 23.39 -18.07 -2.22
N LEU A 570 22.23 -18.62 -1.87
CA LEU A 570 21.82 -18.86 -0.50
C LEU A 570 22.27 -20.27 -0.10
N TYR A 571 23.09 -20.37 0.94
CA TYR A 571 23.52 -21.63 1.54
C TYR A 571 22.79 -21.89 2.84
N ILE A 572 22.36 -23.11 3.06
CA ILE A 572 21.74 -23.55 4.31
C ILE A 572 22.49 -24.80 4.79
N SER A 573 23.10 -24.72 5.98
CA SER A 573 23.79 -25.84 6.58
C SER A 573 22.82 -26.88 7.16
N GLN A 574 23.32 -28.05 7.48
CA GLN A 574 22.54 -29.10 8.21
C GLN A 574 22.06 -28.62 9.59
N LYS A 575 22.73 -27.62 10.18
CA LYS A 575 22.35 -27.00 11.47
C LYS A 575 21.51 -25.73 11.30
N ASN A 576 20.90 -25.51 10.11
CA ASN A 576 20.07 -24.35 9.77
C ASN A 576 20.78 -22.99 9.86
N VAL A 577 22.08 -22.95 9.72
CA VAL A 577 22.79 -21.70 9.49
C VAL A 577 22.55 -21.28 8.04
N VAL A 578 21.94 -20.13 7.87
CA VAL A 578 21.61 -19.54 6.57
C VAL A 578 22.58 -18.41 6.25
N SER A 579 23.21 -18.41 5.08
CA SER A 579 24.19 -17.40 4.65
C SER A 579 24.20 -17.22 3.15
N PHE A 580 24.52 -16.00 2.71
CA PHE A 580 24.87 -15.71 1.31
C PHE A 580 26.40 -15.81 1.06
N GLU A 581 27.18 -16.01 2.11
CA GLU A 581 28.59 -16.40 2.00
C GLU A 581 28.70 -17.91 2.13
N LYS A 582 29.63 -18.50 1.35
CA LYS A 582 29.85 -19.94 1.38
C LYS A 582 30.23 -20.37 2.80
N LEU A 583 29.41 -21.25 3.37
CA LEU A 583 29.67 -21.83 4.70
C LEU A 583 30.88 -22.76 4.64
N SER A 584 31.59 -22.90 5.76
CA SER A 584 32.70 -23.85 5.91
C SER A 584 32.21 -25.29 5.73
N GLY A 585 33.01 -26.11 5.05
CA GLY A 585 32.69 -27.52 4.80
C GLY A 585 31.90 -27.75 3.50
N ASN A 586 31.28 -28.93 3.41
CA ASN A 586 30.49 -29.31 2.24
C ASN A 586 29.18 -28.52 2.19
N VAL A 587 28.79 -28.10 0.99
CA VAL A 587 27.50 -27.45 0.74
C VAL A 587 26.37 -28.45 1.02
N PHE A 588 25.51 -28.17 2.03
CA PHE A 588 24.41 -29.07 2.37
C PHE A 588 23.17 -28.80 1.53
N ASN A 589 22.59 -27.59 1.63
CA ASN A 589 21.53 -27.10 0.74
C ASN A 589 21.99 -25.78 0.12
N ALA A 590 21.67 -25.55 -1.15
CA ALA A 590 21.95 -24.30 -1.84
C ALA A 590 20.89 -24.03 -2.91
N ILE A 591 20.50 -22.78 -3.05
CA ILE A 591 19.70 -22.25 -4.16
C ILE A 591 20.35 -20.97 -4.70
N THR A 592 20.16 -20.69 -5.97
CA THR A 592 20.71 -19.50 -6.64
C THR A 592 19.62 -18.46 -6.89
N GLY A 593 19.83 -17.25 -6.39
CA GLY A 593 18.98 -16.09 -6.70
C GLY A 593 19.31 -15.47 -8.06
N ASP A 594 18.40 -14.62 -8.52
CA ASP A 594 18.60 -13.84 -9.74
C ASP A 594 19.58 -12.69 -9.49
N ARG A 595 19.35 -11.87 -8.49
CA ARG A 595 20.14 -10.70 -8.11
C ARG A 595 20.04 -10.36 -6.64
N TYR A 596 21.00 -9.60 -6.12
CA TYR A 596 20.85 -8.98 -4.80
C TYR A 596 19.81 -7.85 -4.86
N LEU A 597 18.95 -7.80 -3.86
CA LEU A 597 17.98 -6.72 -3.61
C LEU A 597 18.42 -5.86 -2.43
N VAL A 598 18.93 -6.53 -1.39
CA VAL A 598 19.39 -5.90 -0.15
C VAL A 598 20.77 -6.41 0.18
N THR A 599 21.70 -5.52 0.49
CA THR A 599 23.04 -5.84 0.96
C THR A 599 23.39 -4.98 2.17
N LYS A 600 23.85 -5.62 3.26
CA LYS A 600 24.21 -4.92 4.52
C LYS A 600 23.09 -4.00 5.04
N GLY A 601 21.84 -4.45 4.97
CA GLY A 601 20.66 -3.70 5.42
C GLY A 601 20.31 -2.48 4.57
N LYS A 602 20.83 -2.41 3.34
CA LYS A 602 20.53 -1.31 2.39
C LYS A 602 20.06 -1.87 1.06
N LYS A 603 19.12 -1.16 0.45
CA LYS A 603 18.69 -1.44 -0.93
C LYS A 603 19.87 -1.29 -1.89
N VAL A 604 19.98 -2.21 -2.85
CA VAL A 604 20.94 -2.10 -3.94
C VAL A 604 20.56 -0.93 -4.85
N ALA A 605 21.52 -0.05 -5.18
CA ALA A 605 21.22 1.22 -5.86
C ALA A 605 20.76 1.07 -7.32
N SER A 606 21.23 0.03 -8.04
CA SER A 606 20.98 -0.15 -9.49
C SER A 606 19.88 -1.16 -9.81
N LEU A 607 18.81 -1.20 -8.99
CA LEU A 607 17.70 -2.11 -9.25
C LEU A 607 16.80 -1.57 -10.37
N GLU A 608 16.48 -2.44 -11.32
CA GLU A 608 15.54 -2.12 -12.39
C GLU A 608 14.12 -1.91 -11.87
N SER A 609 13.46 -0.84 -12.32
CA SER A 609 12.10 -0.45 -11.92
C SER A 609 11.06 -0.51 -13.03
N SER A 610 11.43 -0.95 -14.25
CA SER A 610 10.54 -0.91 -15.43
C SER A 610 9.55 -2.08 -15.49
N SER A 611 9.84 -3.22 -14.84
CA SER A 611 9.02 -4.43 -14.91
C SER A 611 8.32 -4.68 -13.59
N MET A 612 7.00 -4.78 -13.66
CA MET A 612 6.11 -5.14 -12.55
C MET A 612 5.56 -6.54 -12.79
N ASP A 613 5.92 -7.48 -11.93
CA ASP A 613 5.51 -8.88 -12.05
C ASP A 613 5.22 -9.48 -10.67
N PRO A 614 4.52 -10.63 -10.61
CA PRO A 614 4.61 -11.48 -9.43
C PRO A 614 6.07 -11.75 -9.10
N ARG A 615 6.46 -11.65 -7.85
CA ARG A 615 7.87 -11.75 -7.44
C ARG A 615 8.03 -12.66 -6.24
N THR A 616 9.15 -13.38 -6.21
CA THR A 616 9.59 -14.13 -5.03
C THR A 616 10.95 -13.61 -4.58
N ALA A 617 11.11 -13.41 -3.29
CA ALA A 617 12.39 -13.00 -2.69
C ALA A 617 12.63 -13.74 -1.38
N ILE A 618 13.90 -13.84 -1.03
CA ILE A 618 14.35 -14.45 0.22
C ILE A 618 15.52 -13.66 0.81
N GLY A 619 15.55 -13.56 2.15
CA GLY A 619 16.64 -12.86 2.81
C GLY A 619 16.82 -13.27 4.25
N VAL A 620 17.94 -12.88 4.84
CA VAL A 620 18.30 -13.22 6.22
C VAL A 620 18.59 -11.96 7.03
N SER A 621 18.16 -11.95 8.29
CA SER A 621 18.45 -10.87 9.23
C SER A 621 19.95 -10.82 9.59
N GLN A 622 20.44 -9.66 10.08
CA GLN A 622 21.86 -9.45 10.39
C GLN A 622 22.43 -10.47 11.37
N ASN A 623 21.63 -10.88 12.36
CA ASN A 623 22.04 -11.86 13.38
C ASN A 623 21.80 -13.32 12.97
N GLY A 624 21.38 -13.56 11.72
CA GLY A 624 21.06 -14.89 11.20
C GLY A 624 19.88 -15.60 11.85
N ARG A 625 19.08 -14.88 12.69
CA ARG A 625 17.97 -15.47 13.42
C ARG A 625 16.75 -15.69 12.55
N TYR A 626 16.45 -14.74 11.66
CA TYR A 626 15.24 -14.79 10.85
C TYR A 626 15.57 -15.03 9.38
N LEU A 627 14.92 -16.03 8.81
CA LEU A 627 14.82 -16.22 7.36
C LEU A 627 13.47 -15.65 6.92
N VAL A 628 13.51 -14.67 6.04
CA VAL A 628 12.33 -13.94 5.54
C VAL A 628 12.12 -14.32 4.08
N ILE A 629 10.91 -14.74 3.75
CA ILE A 629 10.47 -15.09 2.40
C ILE A 629 9.33 -14.18 2.04
N VAL A 630 9.42 -13.50 0.90
CA VAL A 630 8.40 -12.59 0.39
C VAL A 630 7.92 -13.08 -0.97
N VAL A 631 6.61 -13.20 -1.14
CA VAL A 631 5.97 -13.39 -2.45
C VAL A 631 4.98 -12.26 -2.67
N VAL A 632 5.01 -11.65 -3.85
CA VAL A 632 4.10 -10.59 -4.27
C VAL A 632 3.18 -11.13 -5.34
N ASP A 633 1.86 -10.94 -5.14
CA ASP A 633 0.86 -11.23 -6.17
C ASP A 633 1.01 -10.29 -7.35
N GLY A 634 0.61 -10.71 -8.52
CA GLY A 634 0.57 -9.85 -9.71
C GLY A 634 -0.44 -10.34 -10.75
N ARG A 635 -0.65 -9.51 -11.78
CA ARG A 635 -1.46 -9.81 -12.96
C ARG A 635 -2.96 -9.98 -12.71
N GLU A 636 -3.48 -9.56 -11.56
CA GLU A 636 -4.90 -9.54 -11.23
C GLU A 636 -5.19 -8.42 -10.21
N PHE A 637 -5.48 -8.72 -8.97
CA PHE A 637 -5.71 -7.76 -7.89
C PHE A 637 -4.50 -6.95 -7.49
N SER A 638 -3.32 -7.49 -7.71
CA SER A 638 -2.04 -6.87 -7.48
C SER A 638 -1.36 -6.72 -8.84
N GLU A 639 -0.82 -5.54 -9.11
CA GLU A 639 -0.07 -5.27 -10.34
C GLU A 639 1.32 -5.88 -10.35
N GLY A 640 1.71 -6.52 -9.25
CA GLY A 640 3.06 -7.01 -9.06
C GLY A 640 4.00 -5.99 -8.44
N ALA A 641 5.27 -6.34 -8.30
CA ALA A 641 6.29 -5.46 -7.75
C ALA A 641 7.47 -5.26 -8.70
N THR A 642 8.04 -4.08 -8.67
CA THR A 642 9.38 -3.81 -9.19
C THR A 642 10.44 -4.37 -8.24
N PHE A 643 11.69 -4.51 -8.69
CA PHE A 643 12.77 -4.96 -7.80
C PHE A 643 13.06 -3.98 -6.65
N PRO A 644 13.02 -2.63 -6.84
CA PRO A 644 13.12 -1.69 -5.72
C PRO A 644 12.05 -1.89 -4.64
N GLU A 645 10.80 -2.12 -5.03
CA GLU A 645 9.70 -2.37 -4.10
C GLU A 645 9.84 -3.72 -3.38
N LEU A 646 10.28 -4.75 -4.10
CA LEU A 646 10.57 -6.05 -3.50
C LEU A 646 11.70 -5.96 -2.45
N ALA A 647 12.70 -5.09 -2.70
CA ALA A 647 13.75 -4.78 -1.72
C ALA A 647 13.17 -4.07 -0.49
N ASP A 648 12.26 -3.12 -0.67
CA ASP A 648 11.60 -2.42 0.44
C ASP A 648 10.76 -3.37 1.31
N LEU A 649 10.08 -4.33 0.68
CA LEU A 649 9.35 -5.37 1.41
C LEU A 649 10.29 -6.25 2.27
N LEU A 650 11.47 -6.60 1.77
CA LEU A 650 12.48 -7.31 2.57
C LEU A 650 13.01 -6.45 3.73
N LEU A 651 13.31 -5.18 3.47
CA LEU A 651 13.80 -4.24 4.48
C LEU A 651 12.78 -4.00 5.59
N ALA A 652 11.50 -3.94 5.25
CA ALA A 652 10.40 -3.82 6.23
C ALA A 652 10.34 -4.99 7.22
N HIS A 653 11.01 -6.12 6.93
CA HIS A 653 11.18 -7.26 7.82
C HIS A 653 12.62 -7.42 8.32
N SER A 654 13.40 -6.32 8.36
CA SER A 654 14.76 -6.27 8.90
C SER A 654 15.74 -7.23 8.21
N VAL A 655 15.57 -7.48 6.92
CA VAL A 655 16.51 -8.28 6.14
C VAL A 655 17.81 -7.51 5.97
N TYR A 656 18.93 -8.17 6.28
CA TYR A 656 20.27 -7.61 6.13
C TYR A 656 20.89 -7.93 4.78
N THR A 657 20.70 -9.16 4.28
CA THR A 657 21.05 -9.58 2.93
C THR A 657 19.89 -10.36 2.32
N GLY A 658 19.45 -9.96 1.14
CA GLY A 658 18.31 -10.57 0.46
C GLY A 658 18.43 -10.50 -1.06
N VAL A 659 17.79 -11.46 -1.71
CA VAL A 659 17.87 -11.69 -3.16
C VAL A 659 16.48 -11.92 -3.76
N ALA A 660 16.34 -11.62 -5.05
CA ALA A 660 15.23 -12.10 -5.85
C ALA A 660 15.45 -13.56 -6.24
N LEU A 661 14.40 -14.35 -6.23
CA LEU A 661 14.31 -15.69 -6.82
C LEU A 661 13.58 -15.60 -8.17
N ASP A 662 13.27 -16.75 -8.77
CA ASP A 662 12.44 -16.79 -9.97
C ASP A 662 11.08 -16.16 -9.72
N GLY A 663 10.57 -15.41 -10.70
CA GLY A 663 9.36 -14.60 -10.59
C GLY A 663 8.32 -14.94 -11.65
N GLY A 664 7.40 -13.99 -11.88
CA GLY A 664 6.32 -14.17 -12.84
C GLY A 664 5.40 -15.33 -12.45
N GLY A 665 5.05 -16.17 -13.40
CA GLY A 665 4.18 -17.34 -13.20
C GLY A 665 4.74 -18.38 -12.22
N SER A 666 6.04 -18.34 -11.93
CA SER A 666 6.71 -19.26 -10.98
C SER A 666 6.45 -18.88 -9.52
N SER A 667 6.01 -17.64 -9.23
CA SER A 667 5.86 -17.13 -7.86
C SER A 667 4.81 -17.90 -7.08
N ALA A 668 5.26 -18.74 -6.14
CA ALA A 668 4.40 -19.60 -5.33
C ALA A 668 4.90 -19.70 -3.89
N MET A 669 3.98 -19.49 -2.94
CA MET A 669 4.18 -19.71 -1.52
C MET A 669 3.11 -20.68 -1.03
N ILE A 670 3.50 -21.90 -0.79
CA ILE A 670 2.61 -22.99 -0.42
C ILE A 670 2.86 -23.39 1.04
N VAL A 671 1.79 -23.54 1.81
CA VAL A 671 1.85 -24.02 3.18
C VAL A 671 1.01 -25.32 3.33
N LYS A 672 1.36 -26.15 4.30
CA LYS A 672 0.54 -27.26 4.70
C LYS A 672 -0.70 -26.74 5.39
N GLY A 673 -1.86 -27.01 4.82
CA GLY A 673 -3.15 -26.63 5.39
C GLY A 673 -3.48 -27.38 6.68
N ALA A 674 -4.44 -26.84 7.43
CA ALA A 674 -4.96 -27.48 8.64
C ALA A 674 -5.59 -28.86 8.35
N ASP A 675 -6.06 -29.09 7.12
CA ASP A 675 -6.53 -30.35 6.58
C ASP A 675 -5.41 -31.29 6.11
N GLY A 676 -4.16 -30.88 6.26
CA GLY A 676 -2.97 -31.61 5.82
C GLY A 676 -2.62 -31.46 4.35
N LYS A 677 -3.45 -30.78 3.54
CA LYS A 677 -3.26 -30.58 2.10
C LYS A 677 -2.45 -29.30 1.79
N PRO A 678 -1.79 -29.23 0.63
CA PRO A 678 -1.14 -27.99 0.18
C PRO A 678 -2.14 -26.85 0.02
N ARG A 679 -1.79 -25.65 0.50
CA ARG A 679 -2.55 -24.40 0.29
C ARG A 679 -1.63 -23.30 -0.18
N ALA A 680 -1.96 -22.67 -1.29
CA ALA A 680 -1.31 -21.42 -1.71
C ALA A 680 -1.79 -20.26 -0.82
N VAL A 681 -0.86 -19.50 -0.26
CA VAL A 681 -1.19 -18.30 0.52
C VAL A 681 -1.12 -17.04 -0.34
N ASN A 682 -0.43 -17.10 -1.47
CA ASN A 682 -0.45 -16.09 -2.53
C ASN A 682 -1.37 -16.53 -3.67
N LYS A 683 -1.73 -15.59 -4.55
CA LYS A 683 -2.45 -15.91 -5.78
C LYS A 683 -1.49 -16.46 -6.84
N LEU A 684 -1.70 -17.73 -7.18
CA LEU A 684 -0.95 -18.38 -8.27
C LEU A 684 -1.45 -17.83 -9.61
N MET A 685 -0.52 -17.48 -10.51
CA MET A 685 -0.83 -16.78 -11.76
C MET A 685 0.12 -17.19 -12.89
N ASN A 686 0.01 -18.42 -13.33
CA ASN A 686 0.74 -18.86 -14.53
C ASN A 686 -0.11 -18.60 -15.79
N ASP A 687 0.53 -18.14 -16.86
CA ASP A 687 -0.11 -17.79 -18.15
C ASP A 687 -1.30 -16.83 -18.02
N ASN A 688 -1.27 -15.98 -16.96
CA ASN A 688 -2.34 -15.06 -16.58
C ASN A 688 -3.68 -15.76 -16.26
N ILE A 689 -3.63 -17.03 -15.89
CA ILE A 689 -4.79 -17.79 -15.44
C ILE A 689 -4.78 -17.87 -13.92
N PRO A 690 -5.77 -17.26 -13.23
CA PRO A 690 -5.89 -17.31 -11.77
C PRO A 690 -6.00 -18.75 -11.25
N GLY A 691 -5.21 -19.06 -10.21
CA GLY A 691 -5.16 -20.39 -9.62
C GLY A 691 -4.29 -21.39 -10.38
N ASN A 692 -3.80 -21.05 -11.57
CA ASN A 692 -2.90 -21.92 -12.33
C ASN A 692 -1.49 -21.86 -11.71
N GLU A 693 -1.00 -22.99 -11.24
CA GLU A 693 0.33 -23.14 -10.67
C GLU A 693 1.32 -23.62 -11.73
N ARG A 694 2.39 -22.86 -11.94
CA ARG A 694 3.45 -23.20 -12.88
C ARG A 694 4.33 -24.32 -12.31
N PRO A 695 4.57 -25.42 -13.08
CA PRO A 695 5.64 -26.34 -12.74
C PRO A 695 7.00 -25.63 -12.84
N VAL A 696 7.84 -25.71 -11.80
CA VAL A 696 9.13 -25.04 -11.72
C VAL A 696 10.27 -26.05 -11.51
N GLY A 697 11.47 -25.65 -11.87
CA GLY A 697 12.64 -26.55 -11.83
C GLY A 697 13.16 -26.82 -10.43
N ASN A 698 13.09 -25.82 -9.52
CA ASN A 698 13.64 -25.97 -8.18
C ASN A 698 12.76 -25.32 -7.11
N HIS A 699 12.85 -25.86 -5.91
CA HIS A 699 12.08 -25.44 -4.75
C HIS A 699 12.95 -25.35 -3.51
N LEU A 700 12.56 -24.49 -2.59
CA LEU A 700 13.01 -24.54 -1.20
C LEU A 700 11.80 -24.84 -0.32
N GLY A 701 11.90 -25.88 0.49
CA GLY A 701 10.87 -26.23 1.46
C GLY A 701 11.43 -26.43 2.86
N ALA A 702 10.54 -26.42 3.84
CA ALA A 702 10.87 -26.64 5.24
C ALA A 702 9.87 -27.56 5.93
N PHE A 703 10.39 -28.53 6.65
CA PHE A 703 9.66 -29.28 7.67
C PHE A 703 9.94 -28.62 9.04
N ILE A 704 8.92 -28.53 9.90
CA ILE A 704 8.99 -27.88 11.21
C ILE A 704 8.71 -28.94 12.28
N LYS A 705 9.66 -29.09 13.23
CA LYS A 705 9.56 -30.07 14.35
C LYS A 705 8.95 -29.45 15.60
#